data_27e6091b30d9c528cfb058c7b0f0df7b
#
_entry.id   27e6091b30d9c528cfb058c7b0f0df7b
#
_cell.length_a   1.000
_cell.length_b   1.000
_cell.length_c   1.000
_cell.angle_alpha   90.00
_cell.angle_beta   90.00
_cell.angle_gamma   90.00
#
_symmetry.space_group_name_H-M   'P 1'
#
loop_
_entity.id
_entity.type
_entity.pdbx_description
1 polymer ?
#
loop_
_entity_poly.entity_id
_entity_poly.type
_entity_poly.pdbx_seq_one_letter_code
_entity_poly.pdbx_strand_id
1 'polypeptide(L)'
;MTTSPDAAGLLESFLSGEGFTPDPFQLESFAALDAGRNLLVSAPTGSGKTLVGEYAAYRALAGGGRCFYTTPVKALSNQKFRQFRQRFGPENVGLLTGDHSIDADAPIVVMTTEVLRNMIYSGSSALHDLDCVVMDEIHYLGDRSRGVVWEEIILTLDPAVRLVGLSATLSNTDELGDWITEIRGDTAVVLSDHRPVPLAHMLYTDGDLIPVRAAADQRRRTRAGYHDERVASRPRAQWARRRDVIEKLDDERLLPAIYFVFSRAGCDGAVAQMRRSRLRLTTGEESRRIASHVDSACAQVPRHDLDALDYSAFRAGLISGIAAHHAGMLPLFRTVVEELFSAGLIKVVFATETLALGIHMPARAVVLEKTTKFNGDTHAMLTSAEYSQITGRAGRRGIDTKGTAVVLDQPDLDLEALSALVDTPRFPLHSAFAPDYSMAVNLVEQLGVDEATSLIGRSFAQFQTDRTLVSRSRAIERRAAERDRMRATLLEAGGDEELDAYMAVRAELSRLERKAEKNTREDRLSAVRSAMLKQTAGSVITVGRKRFGMVATVLRVRTDIRSDPALLCLTDTGWTGWLGQHDFAAPPIPVGRVDLPGGRRKLDGRAKRALVQRMERLRGKARSRMKNSGGRPVRKDPRIAAARRELRRHPLHDDPRIDKLARLHERWSKADADVASMNAEVDADSDSLARRFRRIVTLLEQLGYLEEVEGALRATDAGRLLGGVHTEQDLFVSECLRRGVWRGLDPAGLAAVIATIVAHPRTESAVREPSDETLRHALEETGRVASDVAEIERAHRLPTTPDLDAGLAPVLHHWVSGGALSSILVASWQEGVELTAGDFVRSARLVVDVLAQIGQVAEPELARTARSAVGSLRRGVVLDHMV
;
A
#
# COMPACT_ATOMS: atom_id res chain seq x y z
N MET A 1 31.04 25.30 -34.05
CA MET A 1 30.51 26.29 -33.15
C MET A 1 29.18 26.74 -33.70
N THR A 2 28.10 25.97 -33.35
CA THR A 2 26.73 26.34 -33.63
C THR A 2 26.31 27.29 -32.51
N THR A 3 26.02 28.53 -32.84
CA THR A 3 25.44 29.54 -31.91
C THR A 3 24.17 28.93 -31.29
N SER A 4 24.17 28.77 -29.96
CA SER A 4 22.94 28.47 -29.20
C SER A 4 21.88 29.51 -29.59
N PRO A 5 20.65 29.12 -29.90
CA PRO A 5 19.58 30.09 -30.11
C PRO A 5 19.44 30.95 -28.85
N ASP A 6 19.21 32.26 -29.08
CA ASP A 6 19.02 33.22 -27.99
C ASP A 6 17.92 32.68 -27.05
N ALA A 7 18.26 32.38 -25.80
CA ALA A 7 17.37 31.75 -24.83
C ALA A 7 16.07 32.57 -24.64
N ALA A 8 16.14 33.88 -24.74
CA ALA A 8 14.99 34.77 -24.65
C ALA A 8 14.03 34.57 -25.84
N GLY A 9 14.56 34.44 -27.06
CA GLY A 9 13.76 34.19 -28.26
C GLY A 9 13.14 32.78 -28.27
N LEU A 10 13.82 31.80 -27.66
CA LEU A 10 13.29 30.43 -27.53
C LEU A 10 12.06 30.36 -26.60
N LEU A 11 12.14 31.02 -25.43
CA LEU A 11 11.06 31.11 -24.47
C LEU A 11 9.87 31.89 -25.06
N GLU A 12 10.12 33.00 -25.73
CA GLU A 12 9.06 33.76 -26.38
C GLU A 12 8.34 32.95 -27.47
N SER A 13 9.09 32.19 -28.27
CA SER A 13 8.54 31.30 -29.28
C SER A 13 7.70 30.17 -28.65
N PHE A 14 8.17 29.56 -27.56
CA PHE A 14 7.43 28.53 -26.82
C PHE A 14 6.10 29.05 -26.26
N LEU A 15 6.09 30.31 -25.78
CA LEU A 15 4.90 30.92 -25.18
C LEU A 15 3.99 31.61 -26.22
N SER A 16 4.42 31.77 -27.48
CA SER A 16 3.69 32.50 -28.54
C SER A 16 2.42 31.80 -28.99
N GLY A 17 1.82 30.96 -28.39
CA GLY A 17 0.50 30.33 -28.64
C GLY A 17 -0.31 30.13 -27.38
N GLU A 18 0.26 30.51 -26.25
CA GLU A 18 -0.36 30.31 -24.95
C GLU A 18 -1.23 31.51 -24.58
N GLY A 19 -2.53 31.26 -24.32
CA GLY A 19 -3.47 32.33 -23.93
C GLY A 19 -3.37 32.75 -22.45
N PHE A 20 -2.25 32.42 -21.75
CA PHE A 20 -2.07 32.71 -20.33
C PHE A 20 -0.62 33.17 -20.02
N THR A 21 -0.45 33.86 -18.91
CA THR A 21 0.86 34.23 -18.38
C THR A 21 1.39 33.11 -17.49
N PRO A 22 2.65 32.65 -17.66
CA PRO A 22 3.27 31.68 -16.78
C PRO A 22 3.34 32.16 -15.33
N ASP A 23 3.18 31.20 -14.40
CA ASP A 23 3.34 31.47 -12.97
C ASP A 23 4.82 31.73 -12.62
N PRO A 24 5.14 32.47 -11.53
CA PRO A 24 6.53 32.79 -11.16
C PRO A 24 7.45 31.57 -11.07
N PHE A 25 6.98 30.44 -10.51
CA PHE A 25 7.76 29.21 -10.42
C PHE A 25 8.07 28.59 -11.79
N GLN A 26 7.18 28.78 -12.78
CA GLN A 26 7.40 28.29 -14.15
C GLN A 26 8.50 29.14 -14.82
N LEU A 27 8.47 30.47 -14.67
CA LEU A 27 9.50 31.35 -15.18
C LEU A 27 10.86 31.08 -14.56
N GLU A 28 10.92 30.85 -13.25
CA GLU A 28 12.15 30.45 -12.54
C GLU A 28 12.68 29.13 -13.06
N SER A 29 11.78 28.14 -13.28
CA SER A 29 12.13 26.85 -13.85
C SER A 29 12.69 26.97 -15.27
N PHE A 30 12.09 27.82 -16.11
CA PHE A 30 12.57 28.05 -17.48
C PHE A 30 13.97 28.67 -17.47
N ALA A 31 14.20 29.65 -16.62
CA ALA A 31 15.52 30.28 -16.48
C ALA A 31 16.59 29.26 -16.01
N ALA A 32 16.26 28.35 -15.10
CA ALA A 32 17.16 27.29 -14.67
C ALA A 32 17.49 26.31 -15.81
N LEU A 33 16.51 25.94 -16.62
CA LEU A 33 16.70 25.08 -17.79
C LEU A 33 17.56 25.76 -18.87
N ASP A 34 17.36 27.07 -19.07
CA ASP A 34 18.15 27.87 -20.02
C ASP A 34 19.60 28.01 -19.57
N ALA A 35 19.83 28.08 -18.25
CA ALA A 35 21.19 28.03 -17.69
C ALA A 35 21.84 26.61 -17.76
N GLY A 36 21.16 25.60 -18.30
CA GLY A 36 21.69 24.25 -18.43
C GLY A 36 21.75 23.43 -17.16
N ARG A 37 21.03 23.83 -16.11
CA ARG A 37 21.02 23.17 -14.79
C ARG A 37 20.06 21.97 -14.76
N ASN A 38 20.33 20.99 -13.89
CA ASN A 38 19.30 20.06 -13.46
C ASN A 38 18.21 20.83 -12.69
N LEU A 39 17.00 20.28 -12.66
CA LEU A 39 15.86 20.97 -12.10
C LEU A 39 14.97 20.02 -11.28
N LEU A 40 14.63 20.44 -10.06
CA LEU A 40 13.59 19.81 -9.23
C LEU A 40 12.50 20.84 -8.95
N VAL A 41 11.28 20.56 -9.43
CA VAL A 41 10.10 21.40 -9.18
C VAL A 41 9.16 20.70 -8.20
N SER A 42 8.88 21.34 -7.09
CA SER A 42 7.88 20.91 -6.11
C SER A 42 6.74 21.92 -6.03
N ALA A 43 5.57 21.54 -6.53
CA ALA A 43 4.41 22.42 -6.57
C ALA A 43 3.10 21.62 -6.46
N PRO A 44 1.97 22.22 -6.01
CA PRO A 44 0.70 21.51 -5.84
C PRO A 44 0.22 20.83 -7.12
N THR A 45 -0.56 19.75 -6.97
CA THR A 45 -1.26 19.12 -8.11
C THR A 45 -2.20 20.14 -8.76
N GLY A 46 -2.17 20.22 -10.10
CA GLY A 46 -2.96 21.20 -10.86
C GLY A 46 -2.35 22.60 -10.96
N SER A 47 -1.12 22.84 -10.46
CA SER A 47 -0.40 24.12 -10.61
C SER A 47 0.14 24.37 -12.03
N GLY A 48 0.20 23.33 -12.88
CA GLY A 48 0.73 23.46 -14.25
C GLY A 48 2.21 23.11 -14.38
N LYS A 49 2.75 22.22 -13.52
CA LYS A 49 4.11 21.68 -13.62
C LYS A 49 4.44 21.09 -14.99
N THR A 50 3.45 20.49 -15.65
CA THR A 50 3.61 19.90 -16.99
C THR A 50 4.22 20.88 -17.99
N LEU A 51 3.88 22.18 -17.92
CA LEU A 51 4.43 23.21 -18.82
C LEU A 51 5.95 23.31 -18.71
N VAL A 52 6.52 23.06 -17.53
CA VAL A 52 7.98 23.04 -17.33
C VAL A 52 8.61 21.85 -18.07
N GLY A 53 7.99 20.64 -17.97
CA GLY A 53 8.44 19.47 -18.72
C GLY A 53 8.25 19.62 -20.24
N GLU A 54 7.20 20.32 -20.69
CA GLU A 54 6.98 20.65 -22.09
C GLU A 54 8.03 21.63 -22.61
N TYR A 55 8.43 22.60 -21.78
CA TYR A 55 9.53 23.52 -22.14
C TYR A 55 10.87 22.80 -22.25
N ALA A 56 11.15 21.87 -21.34
CA ALA A 56 12.37 21.03 -21.43
C ALA A 56 12.41 20.22 -22.74
N ALA A 57 11.27 19.59 -23.11
CA ALA A 57 11.14 18.86 -24.35
C ALA A 57 11.27 19.77 -25.59
N TYR A 58 10.64 20.94 -25.58
CA TYR A 58 10.77 21.94 -26.65
C TYR A 58 12.20 22.41 -26.86
N ARG A 59 12.89 22.66 -25.74
CA ARG A 59 14.29 23.12 -25.74
C ARG A 59 15.24 22.05 -26.33
N ALA A 60 15.05 20.78 -25.97
CA ALA A 60 15.80 19.68 -26.54
C ALA A 60 15.57 19.56 -28.07
N LEU A 61 14.29 19.63 -28.49
CA LEU A 61 13.90 19.58 -29.91
C LEU A 61 14.53 20.75 -30.69
N ALA A 62 14.47 21.98 -30.15
CA ALA A 62 15.04 23.15 -30.80
C ALA A 62 16.59 23.10 -30.88
N GLY A 63 17.24 22.42 -29.94
CA GLY A 63 18.68 22.16 -29.94
C GLY A 63 19.12 20.98 -30.82
N GLY A 64 18.18 20.26 -31.43
CA GLY A 64 18.46 19.06 -32.23
C GLY A 64 18.80 17.82 -31.39
N GLY A 65 18.60 17.88 -30.06
CA GLY A 65 18.74 16.76 -29.13
C GLY A 65 17.44 16.00 -28.91
N ARG A 66 17.50 14.94 -28.08
CA ARG A 66 16.35 14.12 -27.71
C ARG A 66 15.90 14.41 -26.27
N CYS A 67 14.61 14.25 -26.02
CA CYS A 67 14.01 14.33 -24.69
C CYS A 67 13.19 13.07 -24.40
N PHE A 68 13.47 12.41 -23.27
CA PHE A 68 12.63 11.34 -22.77
C PHE A 68 11.76 11.84 -21.62
N TYR A 69 10.45 11.73 -21.80
CA TYR A 69 9.46 12.13 -20.83
C TYR A 69 8.90 10.89 -20.12
N THR A 70 9.32 10.64 -18.88
CA THR A 70 8.90 9.44 -18.15
C THR A 70 7.72 9.71 -17.24
N THR A 71 6.86 8.71 -17.11
CA THR A 71 5.70 8.75 -16.22
C THR A 71 5.57 7.44 -15.42
N PRO A 72 4.95 7.46 -14.22
CA PRO A 72 4.85 6.28 -13.36
C PRO A 72 3.88 5.21 -13.87
N VAL A 73 2.97 5.52 -14.79
CA VAL A 73 1.95 4.58 -15.24
C VAL A 73 1.61 4.75 -16.72
N LYS A 74 1.35 3.63 -17.41
CA LYS A 74 1.02 3.58 -18.86
C LYS A 74 -0.13 4.54 -19.26
N ALA A 75 -1.17 4.65 -18.45
CA ALA A 75 -2.31 5.54 -18.74
C ALA A 75 -1.88 7.01 -18.85
N LEU A 76 -0.95 7.44 -17.98
CA LEU A 76 -0.40 8.80 -18.03
C LEU A 76 0.52 8.98 -19.24
N SER A 77 1.36 7.97 -19.57
CA SER A 77 2.17 8.00 -20.80
C SER A 77 1.29 8.19 -22.03
N ASN A 78 0.22 7.43 -22.17
CA ASN A 78 -0.70 7.53 -23.30
C ASN A 78 -1.41 8.91 -23.38
N GLN A 79 -1.78 9.46 -22.23
CA GLN A 79 -2.38 10.79 -22.17
C GLN A 79 -1.35 11.87 -22.59
N LYS A 80 -0.12 11.82 -22.07
CA LYS A 80 0.96 12.75 -22.41
C LYS A 80 1.35 12.62 -23.88
N PHE A 81 1.45 11.42 -24.39
CA PHE A 81 1.71 11.17 -25.81
C PHE A 81 0.69 11.90 -26.72
N ARG A 82 -0.61 11.77 -26.44
CA ARG A 82 -1.65 12.49 -27.21
C ARG A 82 -1.49 14.00 -27.09
N GLN A 83 -1.26 14.53 -25.89
CA GLN A 83 -1.06 15.96 -25.63
C GLN A 83 0.17 16.50 -26.37
N PHE A 84 1.28 15.78 -26.30
CA PHE A 84 2.54 16.19 -26.94
C PHE A 84 2.45 16.14 -28.47
N ARG A 85 1.80 15.13 -29.05
CA ARG A 85 1.53 15.08 -30.50
C ARG A 85 0.72 16.28 -30.99
N GLN A 86 -0.26 16.72 -30.22
CA GLN A 86 -1.05 17.91 -30.55
C GLN A 86 -0.19 19.19 -30.48
N ARG A 87 0.77 19.23 -29.54
CA ARG A 87 1.60 20.42 -29.32
C ARG A 87 2.82 20.50 -30.23
N PHE A 88 3.51 19.40 -30.42
CA PHE A 88 4.82 19.37 -31.11
C PHE A 88 4.76 18.76 -32.50
N GLY A 89 3.61 18.28 -32.95
CA GLY A 89 3.43 17.55 -34.20
C GLY A 89 3.62 16.04 -34.04
N PRO A 90 2.84 15.25 -34.81
CA PRO A 90 2.90 13.78 -34.70
C PRO A 90 4.26 13.18 -35.07
N GLU A 91 5.03 13.82 -35.94
CA GLU A 91 6.35 13.39 -36.42
C GLU A 91 7.45 13.55 -35.36
N ASN A 92 7.25 14.39 -34.38
CA ASN A 92 8.25 14.67 -33.35
C ASN A 92 8.05 13.89 -32.06
N VAL A 93 6.95 13.13 -31.94
CA VAL A 93 6.58 12.49 -30.66
C VAL A 93 6.32 11.00 -30.80
N GLY A 94 7.11 10.22 -30.11
CA GLY A 94 6.99 8.76 -29.96
C GLY A 94 6.41 8.33 -28.60
N LEU A 95 5.99 7.06 -28.55
CA LEU A 95 5.54 6.40 -27.34
C LEU A 95 6.27 5.07 -27.16
N LEU A 96 6.82 4.84 -25.96
CA LEU A 96 7.47 3.58 -25.64
C LEU A 96 7.00 3.09 -24.25
N THR A 97 6.22 2.02 -24.25
CA THR A 97 5.75 1.32 -23.05
C THR A 97 6.03 -0.16 -23.16
N GLY A 98 5.88 -0.94 -22.10
CA GLY A 98 6.19 -2.38 -22.13
C GLY A 98 5.42 -3.17 -23.19
N ASP A 99 4.32 -2.64 -23.70
CA ASP A 99 3.42 -3.30 -24.67
C ASP A 99 3.25 -2.54 -25.99
N HIS A 100 3.68 -1.27 -26.06
CA HIS A 100 3.56 -0.44 -27.27
C HIS A 100 4.85 0.29 -27.61
N SER A 101 5.22 0.27 -28.89
CA SER A 101 6.29 1.07 -29.48
C SER A 101 5.74 1.80 -30.69
N ILE A 102 5.69 3.13 -30.63
CA ILE A 102 5.26 4.01 -31.71
C ILE A 102 6.33 5.06 -31.88
N ASP A 103 6.92 5.17 -33.08
CA ASP A 103 7.93 6.18 -33.42
C ASP A 103 9.03 6.31 -32.33
N ALA A 104 9.64 5.17 -31.91
CA ALA A 104 10.61 5.13 -30.82
C ALA A 104 11.87 5.98 -31.07
N ASP A 105 12.15 6.33 -32.33
CA ASP A 105 13.27 7.17 -32.72
C ASP A 105 12.93 8.66 -32.80
N ALA A 106 11.69 9.05 -32.46
CA ALA A 106 11.27 10.44 -32.44
C ALA A 106 12.13 11.28 -31.47
N PRO A 107 12.30 12.61 -31.73
CA PRO A 107 13.04 13.50 -30.83
C PRO A 107 12.51 13.55 -29.41
N ILE A 108 11.18 13.46 -29.24
CA ILE A 108 10.52 13.43 -27.93
C ILE A 108 9.87 12.05 -27.78
N VAL A 109 10.30 11.26 -26.80
CA VAL A 109 9.69 9.96 -26.54
C VAL A 109 9.04 9.97 -25.15
N VAL A 110 7.73 9.75 -25.12
CA VAL A 110 6.98 9.55 -23.87
C VAL A 110 7.07 8.07 -23.50
N MET A 111 7.46 7.76 -22.27
CA MET A 111 7.65 6.38 -21.85
C MET A 111 7.31 6.14 -20.39
N THR A 112 7.19 4.86 -19.99
CA THR A 112 7.18 4.54 -18.56
C THR A 112 8.59 4.53 -18.01
N THR A 113 8.73 4.80 -16.72
CA THR A 113 10.04 4.90 -16.05
C THR A 113 10.84 3.60 -16.14
N GLU A 114 10.15 2.45 -16.06
CA GLU A 114 10.74 1.13 -16.15
C GLU A 114 11.41 0.88 -17.54
N VAL A 115 10.83 1.43 -18.60
CA VAL A 115 11.40 1.31 -19.95
C VAL A 115 12.73 2.07 -20.05
N LEU A 116 12.82 3.28 -19.49
CA LEU A 116 14.07 4.03 -19.46
C LEU A 116 15.16 3.27 -18.69
N ARG A 117 14.84 2.72 -17.52
CA ARG A 117 15.77 1.89 -16.74
C ARG A 117 16.32 0.73 -17.61
N ASN A 118 15.42 -0.01 -18.27
CA ASN A 118 15.82 -1.14 -19.10
C ASN A 118 16.72 -0.72 -20.29
N MET A 119 16.46 0.46 -20.88
CA MET A 119 17.31 1.04 -21.93
C MET A 119 18.71 1.38 -21.40
N ILE A 120 18.82 1.91 -20.17
CA ILE A 120 20.10 2.21 -19.55
C ILE A 120 20.89 0.90 -19.34
N TYR A 121 20.28 -0.13 -18.75
CA TYR A 121 20.95 -1.41 -18.51
C TYR A 121 21.33 -2.16 -19.78
N SER A 122 20.52 -2.04 -20.84
CA SER A 122 20.86 -2.65 -22.15
C SER A 122 21.87 -1.86 -22.96
N GLY A 123 22.33 -0.69 -22.50
CA GLY A 123 23.23 0.17 -23.26
C GLY A 123 22.62 0.63 -24.59
N SER A 124 21.32 0.96 -24.60
CA SER A 124 20.60 1.30 -25.83
C SER A 124 21.24 2.47 -26.57
N SER A 125 21.44 2.33 -27.87
CA SER A 125 21.98 3.41 -28.73
C SER A 125 21.09 4.66 -28.76
N ALA A 126 19.82 4.52 -28.40
CA ALA A 126 18.89 5.65 -28.30
C ALA A 126 19.25 6.66 -27.19
N LEU A 127 20.16 6.31 -26.28
CA LEU A 127 20.65 7.19 -25.21
C LEU A 127 21.78 8.15 -25.66
N HIS A 128 22.42 7.90 -26.82
CA HIS A 128 23.61 8.66 -27.24
C HIS A 128 23.30 10.15 -27.51
N ASP A 129 22.14 10.47 -28.07
CA ASP A 129 21.72 11.84 -28.39
C ASP A 129 20.74 12.43 -27.37
N LEU A 130 20.67 11.82 -26.20
CA LEU A 130 19.73 12.24 -25.14
C LEU A 130 20.22 13.50 -24.45
N ASP A 131 19.48 14.61 -24.57
CA ASP A 131 19.78 15.91 -23.96
C ASP A 131 19.17 16.04 -22.58
N CYS A 132 17.93 15.55 -22.40
CA CYS A 132 17.26 15.61 -21.09
C CYS A 132 16.30 14.46 -20.83
N VAL A 133 16.11 14.18 -19.55
CA VAL A 133 15.07 13.28 -19.03
C VAL A 133 14.14 14.07 -18.12
N VAL A 134 12.86 14.06 -18.45
CA VAL A 134 11.81 14.57 -17.55
C VAL A 134 11.21 13.40 -16.77
N MET A 135 11.35 13.46 -15.45
CA MET A 135 10.75 12.49 -14.53
C MET A 135 9.48 13.11 -13.90
N ASP A 136 8.33 12.83 -14.53
CA ASP A 136 7.05 13.30 -13.99
C ASP A 136 6.67 12.48 -12.76
N GLU A 137 6.08 13.14 -11.78
CA GLU A 137 5.69 12.56 -10.48
C GLU A 137 6.88 11.88 -9.75
N ILE A 138 8.06 12.54 -9.70
CA ILE A 138 9.29 11.98 -9.09
C ILE A 138 9.07 11.53 -7.63
N HIS A 139 8.05 12.01 -6.94
CA HIS A 139 7.71 11.57 -5.58
C HIS A 139 7.26 10.10 -5.50
N TYR A 140 7.02 9.42 -6.64
CA TYR A 140 6.87 7.96 -6.70
C TYR A 140 8.13 7.18 -6.28
N LEU A 141 9.26 7.84 -6.15
CA LEU A 141 10.45 7.31 -5.50
C LEU A 141 10.16 6.72 -4.11
N GLY A 142 9.14 7.23 -3.40
CA GLY A 142 8.63 6.66 -2.15
C GLY A 142 7.65 5.49 -2.30
N ASP A 143 7.30 5.06 -3.51
CA ASP A 143 6.42 3.91 -3.73
C ASP A 143 7.13 2.60 -3.43
N ARG A 144 6.54 1.75 -2.57
CA ARG A 144 7.18 0.51 -2.09
C ARG A 144 7.48 -0.51 -3.19
N SER A 145 6.68 -0.52 -4.26
CA SER A 145 6.80 -1.52 -5.33
C SER A 145 7.59 -1.02 -6.54
N ARG A 146 7.61 0.30 -6.77
CA ARG A 146 8.18 0.90 -7.98
C ARG A 146 9.25 1.96 -7.73
N GLY A 147 9.33 2.51 -6.54
CA GLY A 147 10.21 3.63 -6.20
C GLY A 147 11.68 3.39 -6.50
N VAL A 148 12.11 2.13 -6.39
CA VAL A 148 13.48 1.68 -6.71
C VAL A 148 13.92 2.17 -8.10
N VAL A 149 13.06 2.07 -9.10
CA VAL A 149 13.38 2.41 -10.51
C VAL A 149 13.76 3.88 -10.70
N TRP A 150 13.15 4.79 -9.92
CA TRP A 150 13.48 6.22 -9.99
C TRP A 150 14.91 6.50 -9.50
N GLU A 151 15.28 5.89 -8.37
CA GLU A 151 16.64 6.05 -7.85
C GLU A 151 17.68 5.42 -8.76
N GLU A 152 17.41 4.22 -9.29
CA GLU A 152 18.28 3.57 -10.27
C GLU A 152 18.60 4.50 -11.44
N ILE A 153 17.58 5.10 -12.05
CA ILE A 153 17.77 6.01 -13.19
C ILE A 153 18.61 7.22 -12.76
N ILE A 154 18.28 7.86 -11.63
CA ILE A 154 19.01 9.05 -11.16
C ILE A 154 20.50 8.73 -10.92
N LEU A 155 20.77 7.53 -10.38
CA LEU A 155 22.11 7.06 -10.07
C LEU A 155 22.92 6.64 -11.34
N THR A 156 22.25 6.04 -12.34
CA THR A 156 22.93 5.40 -13.48
C THR A 156 22.86 6.19 -14.78
N LEU A 157 21.98 7.17 -14.88
CA LEU A 157 21.87 8.02 -16.08
C LEU A 157 23.15 8.82 -16.28
N ASP A 158 23.64 8.93 -17.53
CA ASP A 158 24.84 9.68 -17.87
C ASP A 158 24.80 11.11 -17.26
N PRO A 159 25.83 11.55 -16.54
CA PRO A 159 25.91 12.88 -15.95
C PRO A 159 25.71 14.05 -16.94
N ALA A 160 26.01 13.87 -18.22
CA ALA A 160 25.80 14.87 -19.26
C ALA A 160 24.31 15.10 -19.59
N VAL A 161 23.45 14.11 -19.34
CA VAL A 161 21.99 14.21 -19.55
C VAL A 161 21.35 15.02 -18.43
N ARG A 162 20.61 16.07 -18.76
CA ARG A 162 19.91 16.89 -17.75
C ARG A 162 18.71 16.15 -17.18
N LEU A 163 18.57 16.26 -15.86
CA LEU A 163 17.44 15.71 -15.11
C LEU A 163 16.43 16.81 -14.77
N VAL A 164 15.16 16.60 -15.11
CA VAL A 164 14.04 17.47 -14.76
C VAL A 164 13.03 16.68 -13.94
N GLY A 165 13.03 16.87 -12.62
CA GLY A 165 12.11 16.21 -11.69
C GLY A 165 10.87 17.09 -11.43
N LEU A 166 9.67 16.56 -11.69
CA LEU A 166 8.41 17.22 -11.37
C LEU A 166 7.72 16.49 -10.21
N SER A 167 7.46 17.21 -9.10
CA SER A 167 6.94 16.61 -7.86
C SER A 167 5.68 17.30 -7.37
N ALA A 168 4.85 16.57 -6.61
CA ALA A 168 3.89 17.16 -5.69
C ALA A 168 4.62 17.91 -4.56
N THR A 169 3.86 18.62 -3.71
CA THR A 169 4.45 19.37 -2.58
C THR A 169 4.99 18.42 -1.50
N LEU A 170 6.30 18.40 -1.33
CA LEU A 170 7.01 17.65 -0.32
C LEU A 170 7.42 18.53 0.85
N SER A 171 7.50 17.96 2.07
CA SER A 171 8.01 18.67 3.24
C SER A 171 9.55 18.66 3.32
N ASN A 172 10.19 17.73 2.63
CA ASN A 172 11.65 17.56 2.58
C ASN A 172 12.20 17.68 1.15
N THR A 173 11.66 18.63 0.37
CA THR A 173 12.14 18.89 -1.01
C THR A 173 13.62 19.29 -1.02
N ASP A 174 14.07 20.07 -0.01
CA ASP A 174 15.47 20.46 0.11
C ASP A 174 16.39 19.26 0.27
N GLU A 175 15.98 18.25 1.06
CA GLU A 175 16.71 17.00 1.24
C GLU A 175 16.85 16.23 -0.07
N LEU A 176 15.76 16.13 -0.85
CA LEU A 176 15.78 15.50 -2.18
C LEU A 176 16.66 16.31 -3.15
N GLY A 177 16.57 17.63 -3.12
CA GLY A 177 17.38 18.53 -3.94
C GLY A 177 18.87 18.45 -3.63
N ASP A 178 19.23 18.41 -2.33
CA ASP A 178 20.62 18.22 -1.87
C ASP A 178 21.19 16.89 -2.40
N TRP A 179 20.42 15.80 -2.29
CA TRP A 179 20.80 14.49 -2.82
C TRP A 179 20.98 14.51 -4.34
N ILE A 180 20.02 15.08 -5.11
CA ILE A 180 20.15 15.18 -6.57
C ILE A 180 21.38 16.01 -6.93
N THR A 181 21.67 17.08 -6.19
CA THR A 181 22.86 17.91 -6.39
C THR A 181 24.15 17.13 -6.16
N GLU A 182 24.18 16.27 -5.13
CA GLU A 182 25.33 15.41 -4.85
C GLU A 182 25.57 14.38 -5.98
N ILE A 183 24.51 13.84 -6.58
CA ILE A 183 24.60 12.82 -7.62
C ILE A 183 24.80 13.41 -9.02
N ARG A 184 24.07 14.50 -9.34
CA ARG A 184 23.92 15.03 -10.71
C ARG A 184 24.62 16.38 -10.92
N GLY A 185 25.18 16.96 -9.85
CA GLY A 185 25.77 18.31 -9.90
C GLY A 185 24.74 19.42 -9.81
N ASP A 186 25.04 20.57 -10.39
CA ASP A 186 24.26 21.80 -10.21
C ASP A 186 22.77 21.61 -10.50
N THR A 187 21.96 21.69 -9.47
CA THR A 187 20.53 21.45 -9.49
C THR A 187 19.78 22.66 -8.95
N ALA A 188 18.83 23.17 -9.71
CA ALA A 188 17.91 24.18 -9.22
C ALA A 188 16.72 23.52 -8.53
N VAL A 189 16.39 23.96 -7.33
CA VAL A 189 15.20 23.53 -6.58
C VAL A 189 14.19 24.66 -6.58
N VAL A 190 13.08 24.47 -7.28
CA VAL A 190 12.02 25.48 -7.41
C VAL A 190 10.79 25.04 -6.64
N LEU A 191 10.40 25.83 -5.64
CA LEU A 191 9.30 25.55 -4.73
C LEU A 191 8.12 26.49 -4.99
N SER A 192 6.92 25.94 -5.01
CA SER A 192 5.70 26.74 -5.02
C SER A 192 4.64 26.12 -4.14
N ASP A 193 4.06 26.93 -3.26
CA ASP A 193 2.85 26.55 -2.49
C ASP A 193 1.58 27.13 -3.14
N HIS A 194 1.75 27.95 -4.18
CA HIS A 194 0.63 28.60 -4.84
C HIS A 194 -0.23 27.59 -5.58
N ARG A 195 -1.49 27.52 -5.20
CA ARG A 195 -2.51 26.74 -5.90
C ARG A 195 -3.38 27.70 -6.73
N PRO A 196 -3.34 27.63 -8.07
CA PRO A 196 -4.08 28.55 -8.94
C PRO A 196 -5.59 28.55 -8.69
N VAL A 197 -6.16 27.41 -8.32
CA VAL A 197 -7.55 27.27 -7.89
C VAL A 197 -7.59 26.96 -6.40
N PRO A 198 -7.95 27.93 -5.53
CA PRO A 198 -8.01 27.71 -4.08
C PRO A 198 -8.92 26.53 -3.70
N LEU A 199 -8.53 25.74 -2.69
CA LEU A 199 -9.26 24.57 -2.23
C LEU A 199 -9.96 24.86 -0.90
N ALA A 200 -11.28 24.64 -0.85
CA ALA A 200 -12.04 24.67 0.39
C ALA A 200 -12.26 23.25 0.91
N HIS A 201 -11.99 23.05 2.19
CA HIS A 201 -12.26 21.80 2.90
C HIS A 201 -13.54 21.93 3.69
N MET A 202 -14.56 21.14 3.30
CA MET A 202 -15.91 21.20 3.86
C MET A 202 -16.26 19.86 4.50
N LEU A 203 -17.04 19.92 5.57
CA LEU A 203 -17.70 18.78 6.20
C LEU A 203 -19.17 18.77 5.79
N TYR A 204 -19.65 17.65 5.27
CA TYR A 204 -21.10 17.46 5.06
C TYR A 204 -21.72 16.87 6.32
N THR A 205 -22.57 17.63 6.98
CA THR A 205 -23.24 17.24 8.21
C THR A 205 -24.66 17.79 8.22
N ASP A 206 -25.65 16.99 8.60
CA ASP A 206 -27.09 17.36 8.73
C ASP A 206 -27.70 18.02 7.44
N GLY A 207 -27.17 17.63 6.25
CA GLY A 207 -27.66 18.17 4.97
C GLY A 207 -26.93 19.45 4.51
N ASP A 208 -25.98 19.97 5.27
CA ASP A 208 -25.27 21.20 4.98
C ASP A 208 -23.75 21.00 4.84
N LEU A 209 -23.11 21.94 4.15
CA LEU A 209 -21.66 22.01 3.98
C LEU A 209 -21.09 23.09 4.90
N ILE A 210 -20.27 22.69 5.87
CA ILE A 210 -19.60 23.62 6.81
C ILE A 210 -18.08 23.47 6.70
N PRO A 211 -17.26 24.54 6.87
CA PRO A 211 -15.81 24.42 6.85
C PRO A 211 -15.30 23.44 7.93
N VAL A 212 -14.35 22.56 7.58
CA VAL A 212 -13.78 21.55 8.50
C VAL A 212 -13.20 22.20 9.75
N ARG A 213 -12.46 23.30 9.62
CA ARG A 213 -11.89 24.03 10.76
C ARG A 213 -12.97 24.56 11.72
N ALA A 214 -14.04 25.14 11.18
CA ALA A 214 -15.15 25.63 12.00
C ALA A 214 -15.85 24.50 12.76
N ALA A 215 -16.03 23.33 12.12
CA ALA A 215 -16.58 22.14 12.76
C ALA A 215 -15.67 21.60 13.89
N ALA A 216 -14.36 21.57 13.67
CA ALA A 216 -13.38 21.13 14.66
C ALA A 216 -13.36 22.06 15.88
N ASP A 217 -13.32 23.38 15.66
CA ASP A 217 -13.35 24.38 16.73
C ASP A 217 -14.65 24.30 17.55
N GLN A 218 -15.77 24.09 16.90
CA GLN A 218 -17.05 23.90 17.57
C GLN A 218 -17.05 22.65 18.45
N ARG A 219 -16.55 21.50 17.96
CA ARG A 219 -16.41 20.27 18.78
C ARG A 219 -15.47 20.46 19.96
N ARG A 220 -14.35 21.19 19.81
CA ARG A 220 -13.40 21.51 20.89
C ARG A 220 -14.09 22.33 21.99
N ARG A 221 -14.82 23.37 21.62
CA ARG A 221 -15.57 24.22 22.57
C ARG A 221 -16.62 23.42 23.36
N THR A 222 -17.36 22.53 22.71
CA THR A 222 -18.34 21.66 23.33
C THR A 222 -17.69 20.69 24.34
N ARG A 223 -16.51 20.10 24.00
CA ARG A 223 -15.75 19.26 24.94
C ARG A 223 -15.19 20.03 26.14
N ALA A 224 -14.86 21.31 25.98
CA ALA A 224 -14.34 22.17 27.04
C ALA A 224 -15.45 22.70 28.01
N GLY A 225 -16.69 22.23 27.90
CA GLY A 225 -17.78 22.56 28.83
C GLY A 225 -18.56 23.82 28.48
N TYR A 226 -18.33 24.44 27.32
CA TYR A 226 -19.21 25.49 26.81
C TYR A 226 -20.45 24.83 26.19
N HIS A 227 -21.51 24.62 26.99
CA HIS A 227 -22.78 24.10 26.51
C HIS A 227 -23.56 25.19 25.77
N ASP A 228 -23.58 25.09 24.44
CA ASP A 228 -24.66 25.71 23.67
C ASP A 228 -25.82 24.71 23.63
N GLU A 229 -26.96 25.06 24.27
CA GLU A 229 -28.15 24.19 24.40
C GLU A 229 -28.71 23.70 23.04
N ARG A 230 -28.33 24.39 21.93
CA ARG A 230 -28.70 23.99 20.55
C ARG A 230 -27.91 22.79 20.04
N VAL A 231 -26.77 22.44 20.66
CA VAL A 231 -25.90 21.34 20.25
C VAL A 231 -26.19 20.04 21.01
N ALA A 232 -26.74 20.14 22.22
CA ALA A 232 -27.04 18.99 23.08
C ALA A 232 -28.19 18.09 22.58
N SER A 233 -28.98 18.54 21.62
CA SER A 233 -30.13 17.82 21.05
C SER A 233 -29.88 17.19 19.66
N ARG A 234 -28.62 17.18 19.16
CA ARG A 234 -28.36 16.55 17.86
C ARG A 234 -28.49 15.04 17.96
N PRO A 235 -29.33 14.41 17.11
CA PRO A 235 -29.34 12.95 16.95
C PRO A 235 -27.93 12.46 16.60
N ARG A 236 -27.59 11.22 17.05
CA ARG A 236 -26.39 10.55 16.57
C ARG A 236 -26.33 10.66 15.05
N ALA A 237 -25.18 11.10 14.49
CA ALA A 237 -24.95 11.22 13.05
C ALA A 237 -25.51 9.97 12.35
N GLN A 238 -26.53 10.16 11.53
CA GLN A 238 -27.05 9.12 10.65
C GLN A 238 -26.13 9.09 9.45
N TRP A 239 -25.91 7.89 8.89
CA TRP A 239 -25.14 7.73 7.66
C TRP A 239 -25.72 8.63 6.57
N ALA A 240 -24.92 9.59 6.07
CA ALA A 240 -25.33 10.44 4.98
C ALA A 240 -25.69 9.58 3.76
N ARG A 241 -26.88 9.79 3.18
CA ARG A 241 -27.29 9.06 1.97
C ARG A 241 -26.58 9.68 0.78
N ARG A 242 -25.89 8.85 0.01
CA ARG A 242 -25.16 9.29 -1.20
C ARG A 242 -25.99 10.19 -2.11
N ARG A 243 -27.29 9.88 -2.27
CA ARG A 243 -28.21 10.67 -3.06
C ARG A 243 -28.34 12.11 -2.53
N ASP A 244 -28.56 12.26 -1.23
CA ASP A 244 -28.75 13.58 -0.60
C ASP A 244 -27.45 14.43 -0.74
N VAL A 245 -26.29 13.78 -0.63
CA VAL A 245 -24.99 14.44 -0.88
C VAL A 245 -24.88 14.93 -2.33
N ILE A 246 -25.25 14.09 -3.32
CA ILE A 246 -25.16 14.45 -4.74
C ILE A 246 -26.15 15.55 -5.08
N GLU A 247 -27.38 15.49 -4.57
CA GLU A 247 -28.39 16.53 -4.75
C GLU A 247 -27.89 17.87 -4.14
N LYS A 248 -27.29 17.84 -2.94
CA LYS A 248 -26.69 19.04 -2.34
C LYS A 248 -25.53 19.60 -3.16
N LEU A 249 -24.68 18.73 -3.77
CA LEU A 249 -23.61 19.18 -4.66
C LEU A 249 -24.15 19.81 -5.94
N ASP A 250 -25.25 19.31 -6.48
CA ASP A 250 -25.90 19.87 -7.66
C ASP A 250 -26.54 21.22 -7.33
N ASP A 251 -27.27 21.34 -6.22
CA ASP A 251 -27.86 22.59 -5.73
C ASP A 251 -26.81 23.69 -5.54
N GLU A 252 -25.64 23.33 -4.99
CA GLU A 252 -24.50 24.23 -4.78
C GLU A 252 -23.64 24.44 -6.05
N ARG A 253 -24.04 23.84 -7.18
CA ARG A 253 -23.30 23.86 -8.47
C ARG A 253 -21.87 23.36 -8.37
N LEU A 254 -21.66 22.32 -7.57
CA LEU A 254 -20.36 21.69 -7.35
C LEU A 254 -20.09 20.47 -8.24
N LEU A 255 -20.96 20.16 -9.18
CA LEU A 255 -20.74 19.15 -10.21
C LEU A 255 -19.91 19.71 -11.39
N PRO A 256 -19.06 18.89 -12.08
CA PRO A 256 -18.87 17.45 -11.86
C PRO A 256 -18.03 17.14 -10.60
N ALA A 257 -18.30 16.00 -9.98
CA ALA A 257 -17.66 15.56 -8.76
C ALA A 257 -17.07 14.15 -8.86
N ILE A 258 -15.93 13.94 -8.18
CA ILE A 258 -15.38 12.60 -7.94
C ILE A 258 -15.70 12.21 -6.48
N TYR A 259 -16.36 11.06 -6.31
CA TYR A 259 -16.81 10.56 -5.02
C TYR A 259 -16.01 9.32 -4.62
N PHE A 260 -15.08 9.45 -3.68
CA PHE A 260 -14.19 8.37 -3.23
C PHE A 260 -14.87 7.48 -2.19
N VAL A 261 -14.94 6.18 -2.50
CA VAL A 261 -15.60 5.15 -1.66
C VAL A 261 -14.58 4.15 -1.07
N PHE A 262 -13.36 4.06 -1.60
CA PHE A 262 -12.28 3.14 -1.23
C PHE A 262 -12.65 1.64 -1.28
N SER A 263 -13.68 1.28 -2.03
CA SER A 263 -14.13 -0.09 -2.23
C SER A 263 -14.69 -0.27 -3.64
N ARG A 264 -14.21 -1.26 -4.38
CA ARG A 264 -14.69 -1.57 -5.74
C ARG A 264 -16.18 -1.92 -5.73
N ALA A 265 -16.58 -2.90 -4.91
CA ALA A 265 -17.98 -3.27 -4.73
C ALA A 265 -18.82 -2.09 -4.19
N GLY A 266 -18.20 -1.20 -3.41
CA GLY A 266 -18.85 0.04 -2.95
C GLY A 266 -19.12 1.01 -4.09
N CYS A 267 -18.22 1.15 -5.08
CA CYS A 267 -18.42 1.99 -6.27
C CYS A 267 -19.55 1.46 -7.14
N ASP A 268 -19.53 0.16 -7.46
CA ASP A 268 -20.58 -0.48 -8.26
C ASP A 268 -21.93 -0.44 -7.54
N GLY A 269 -21.94 -0.71 -6.23
CA GLY A 269 -23.11 -0.59 -5.38
C GLY A 269 -23.68 0.82 -5.32
N ALA A 270 -22.83 1.85 -5.36
CA ALA A 270 -23.26 3.25 -5.41
C ALA A 270 -23.95 3.60 -6.73
N VAL A 271 -23.37 3.22 -7.87
CA VAL A 271 -24.01 3.39 -9.19
C VAL A 271 -25.35 2.67 -9.24
N ALA A 272 -25.41 1.41 -8.78
CA ALA A 272 -26.65 0.65 -8.71
C ALA A 272 -27.69 1.29 -7.78
N GLN A 273 -27.27 1.89 -6.65
CA GLN A 273 -28.14 2.65 -5.74
C GLN A 273 -28.72 3.89 -6.42
N MET A 274 -27.89 4.66 -7.15
CA MET A 274 -28.35 5.87 -7.87
C MET A 274 -29.32 5.51 -8.97
N ARG A 275 -29.07 4.46 -9.72
CA ARG A 275 -29.99 3.95 -10.75
C ARG A 275 -31.36 3.55 -10.13
N ARG A 276 -31.36 2.81 -9.02
CA ARG A 276 -32.61 2.45 -8.31
C ARG A 276 -33.39 3.67 -7.82
N SER A 277 -32.70 4.73 -7.41
CA SER A 277 -33.32 5.99 -6.99
C SER A 277 -33.78 6.86 -8.17
N ARG A 278 -33.56 6.42 -9.43
CA ARG A 278 -33.85 7.12 -10.67
C ARG A 278 -33.22 8.53 -10.75
N LEU A 279 -32.08 8.73 -10.08
CA LEU A 279 -31.32 9.97 -10.18
C LEU A 279 -30.78 10.12 -11.62
N ARG A 280 -31.03 11.26 -12.23
CA ARG A 280 -30.57 11.60 -13.56
C ARG A 280 -29.99 13.00 -13.57
N LEU A 281 -28.73 13.13 -13.94
CA LEU A 281 -27.97 14.37 -13.95
C LEU A 281 -27.65 14.88 -15.35
N THR A 282 -28.23 14.21 -16.38
CA THR A 282 -28.01 14.52 -17.81
C THR A 282 -29.27 15.01 -18.48
N THR A 283 -29.12 15.92 -19.44
CA THR A 283 -30.14 16.31 -20.39
C THR A 283 -30.41 15.20 -21.41
N GLY A 284 -31.51 15.32 -22.20
CA GLY A 284 -31.80 14.37 -23.26
C GLY A 284 -30.74 14.37 -24.37
N GLU A 285 -30.13 15.52 -24.67
CA GLU A 285 -29.06 15.63 -25.66
C GLU A 285 -27.77 14.99 -25.17
N GLU A 286 -27.32 15.31 -23.94
CA GLU A 286 -26.16 14.68 -23.32
C GLU A 286 -26.31 13.16 -23.27
N SER A 287 -27.49 12.65 -22.91
CA SER A 287 -27.77 11.22 -22.88
C SER A 287 -27.60 10.54 -24.23
N ARG A 288 -28.00 11.19 -25.33
CA ARG A 288 -27.78 10.66 -26.68
C ARG A 288 -26.34 10.66 -27.11
N ARG A 289 -25.61 11.73 -26.79
CA ARG A 289 -24.14 11.83 -27.02
C ARG A 289 -23.38 10.74 -26.27
N ILE A 290 -23.69 10.53 -24.98
CA ILE A 290 -23.12 9.46 -24.17
C ILE A 290 -23.43 8.10 -24.80
N ALA A 291 -24.68 7.82 -25.16
CA ALA A 291 -25.05 6.53 -25.73
C ALA A 291 -24.28 6.23 -27.04
N SER A 292 -24.19 7.21 -27.95
CA SER A 292 -23.45 7.07 -29.21
C SER A 292 -21.95 6.79 -28.96
N HIS A 293 -21.34 7.53 -28.04
CA HIS A 293 -19.91 7.36 -27.71
C HIS A 293 -19.63 5.96 -27.12
N VAL A 294 -20.46 5.53 -26.15
CA VAL A 294 -20.30 4.22 -25.48
C VAL A 294 -20.51 3.08 -26.50
N ASP A 295 -21.54 3.16 -27.33
CA ASP A 295 -21.86 2.14 -28.33
C ASP A 295 -20.74 2.04 -29.39
N SER A 296 -20.16 3.17 -29.80
CA SER A 296 -19.01 3.20 -30.72
C SER A 296 -17.76 2.61 -30.10
N ALA A 297 -17.40 3.02 -28.88
CA ALA A 297 -16.20 2.55 -28.19
C ALA A 297 -16.24 1.03 -27.92
N CYS A 298 -17.42 0.48 -27.65
CA CYS A 298 -17.60 -0.93 -27.35
C CYS A 298 -17.94 -1.79 -28.59
N ALA A 299 -17.99 -1.23 -29.79
CA ALA A 299 -18.43 -1.93 -31.00
C ALA A 299 -17.56 -3.16 -31.36
N GLN A 300 -16.27 -3.13 -31.00
CA GLN A 300 -15.33 -4.22 -31.30
C GLN A 300 -15.34 -5.35 -30.26
N VAL A 301 -15.99 -5.14 -29.10
CA VAL A 301 -16.07 -6.17 -28.04
C VAL A 301 -17.17 -7.17 -28.39
N PRO A 302 -16.90 -8.49 -28.38
CA PRO A 302 -17.90 -9.51 -28.67
C PRO A 302 -19.12 -9.38 -27.75
N ARG A 303 -20.33 -9.56 -28.29
CA ARG A 303 -21.57 -9.38 -27.52
C ARG A 303 -21.67 -10.28 -26.29
N HIS A 304 -21.19 -11.53 -26.40
CA HIS A 304 -21.19 -12.47 -25.26
C HIS A 304 -20.26 -12.02 -24.12
N ASP A 305 -19.17 -11.30 -24.41
CA ASP A 305 -18.30 -10.70 -23.40
C ASP A 305 -18.98 -9.45 -22.79
N LEU A 306 -19.65 -8.61 -23.60
CA LEU A 306 -20.42 -7.47 -23.10
C LEU A 306 -21.55 -7.90 -22.14
N ASP A 307 -22.23 -9.03 -22.45
CA ASP A 307 -23.28 -9.57 -21.57
C ASP A 307 -22.70 -10.06 -20.23
N ALA A 308 -21.54 -10.72 -20.26
CA ALA A 308 -20.83 -11.14 -19.06
C ALA A 308 -20.34 -9.98 -18.18
N LEU A 309 -20.17 -8.79 -18.78
CA LEU A 309 -19.68 -7.57 -18.13
C LEU A 309 -20.80 -6.65 -17.63
N ASP A 310 -22.04 -7.07 -17.68
CA ASP A 310 -23.23 -6.25 -17.37
C ASP A 310 -23.22 -4.88 -18.10
N TYR A 311 -22.86 -4.92 -19.40
CA TYR A 311 -22.77 -3.72 -20.25
C TYR A 311 -24.02 -2.88 -20.20
N SER A 312 -25.20 -3.51 -20.12
CA SER A 312 -26.48 -2.81 -20.05
C SER A 312 -26.58 -1.92 -18.81
N ALA A 313 -26.11 -2.40 -17.66
CA ALA A 313 -26.07 -1.63 -16.42
C ALA A 313 -25.02 -0.51 -16.47
N PHE A 314 -23.84 -0.79 -17.00
CA PHE A 314 -22.79 0.20 -17.23
C PHE A 314 -23.28 1.35 -18.11
N ARG A 315 -23.80 1.04 -19.29
CA ARG A 315 -24.36 2.02 -20.25
C ARG A 315 -25.49 2.86 -19.65
N ALA A 316 -26.39 2.23 -18.90
CA ALA A 316 -27.51 2.93 -18.27
C ALA A 316 -27.04 3.90 -17.16
N GLY A 317 -26.00 3.57 -16.42
CA GLY A 317 -25.34 4.46 -15.46
C GLY A 317 -24.78 5.70 -16.15
N LEU A 318 -24.00 5.51 -17.20
CA LEU A 318 -23.39 6.59 -17.99
C LEU A 318 -24.44 7.53 -18.59
N ILE A 319 -25.51 6.99 -19.18
CA ILE A 319 -26.61 7.79 -19.71
C ILE A 319 -27.27 8.66 -18.64
N SER A 320 -27.25 8.26 -17.39
CA SER A 320 -27.73 9.05 -16.26
C SER A 320 -26.70 10.08 -15.74
N GLY A 321 -25.52 10.15 -16.33
CA GLY A 321 -24.42 11.03 -15.90
C GLY A 321 -23.64 10.51 -14.70
N ILE A 322 -23.70 9.20 -14.41
CA ILE A 322 -23.13 8.58 -13.21
C ILE A 322 -22.30 7.37 -13.63
N ALA A 323 -21.09 7.28 -13.11
CA ALA A 323 -20.17 6.20 -13.43
C ALA A 323 -19.48 5.65 -12.16
N ALA A 324 -18.98 4.41 -12.24
CA ALA A 324 -17.93 3.90 -11.38
C ALA A 324 -16.56 4.01 -12.08
N HIS A 325 -15.48 4.13 -11.32
CA HIS A 325 -14.10 4.06 -11.83
C HIS A 325 -13.20 3.38 -10.81
N HIS A 326 -12.77 2.17 -11.09
CA HIS A 326 -11.89 1.39 -10.22
C HIS A 326 -11.12 0.31 -11.00
N ALA A 327 -10.06 -0.22 -10.39
CA ALA A 327 -9.17 -1.21 -11.02
C ALA A 327 -9.86 -2.56 -11.38
N GLY A 328 -11.05 -2.84 -10.84
CA GLY A 328 -11.86 -4.02 -11.18
C GLY A 328 -12.67 -3.89 -12.47
N MET A 329 -12.66 -2.70 -13.11
CA MET A 329 -13.32 -2.49 -14.41
C MET A 329 -12.39 -2.83 -15.56
N LEU A 330 -12.97 -3.17 -16.73
CA LEU A 330 -12.17 -3.26 -17.94
C LEU A 330 -11.44 -1.95 -18.25
N PRO A 331 -10.21 -2.01 -18.78
CA PRO A 331 -9.50 -0.81 -19.23
C PRO A 331 -10.32 0.04 -20.20
N LEU A 332 -10.97 -0.57 -21.19
CA LEU A 332 -11.85 0.11 -22.13
C LEU A 332 -12.98 0.89 -21.43
N PHE A 333 -13.65 0.29 -20.46
CA PHE A 333 -14.71 0.95 -19.71
C PHE A 333 -14.20 2.13 -18.89
N ARG A 334 -12.99 2.02 -18.31
CA ARG A 334 -12.34 3.13 -17.61
C ARG A 334 -12.04 4.29 -18.57
N THR A 335 -11.45 3.99 -19.72
CA THR A 335 -11.16 5.01 -20.76
C THR A 335 -12.45 5.74 -21.20
N VAL A 336 -13.53 5.02 -21.45
CA VAL A 336 -14.83 5.62 -21.78
C VAL A 336 -15.35 6.56 -20.68
N VAL A 337 -15.24 6.16 -19.42
CA VAL A 337 -15.60 7.03 -18.27
C VAL A 337 -14.73 8.27 -18.24
N GLU A 338 -13.41 8.13 -18.41
CA GLU A 338 -12.43 9.22 -18.40
C GLU A 338 -12.70 10.25 -19.51
N GLU A 339 -12.95 9.78 -20.72
CA GLU A 339 -13.29 10.63 -21.88
C GLU A 339 -14.60 11.39 -21.67
N LEU A 340 -15.65 10.69 -21.25
CA LEU A 340 -16.97 11.31 -21.03
C LEU A 340 -16.95 12.27 -19.82
N PHE A 341 -16.15 12.00 -18.78
CA PHE A 341 -15.99 12.90 -17.65
C PHE A 341 -15.20 14.16 -18.06
N SER A 342 -14.13 13.98 -18.81
CA SER A 342 -13.31 15.09 -19.34
C SER A 342 -14.14 15.98 -20.28
N ALA A 343 -15.06 15.39 -21.05
CA ALA A 343 -16.03 16.13 -21.88
C ALA A 343 -17.17 16.78 -21.06
N GLY A 344 -17.20 16.62 -19.72
CA GLY A 344 -18.23 17.19 -18.85
C GLY A 344 -19.59 16.51 -18.94
N LEU A 345 -19.69 15.36 -19.63
CA LEU A 345 -20.94 14.62 -19.84
C LEU A 345 -21.29 13.75 -18.63
N ILE A 346 -20.30 13.16 -17.95
CA ILE A 346 -20.48 12.49 -16.66
C ILE A 346 -20.38 13.52 -15.55
N LYS A 347 -21.34 13.51 -14.63
CA LYS A 347 -21.46 14.50 -13.55
C LYS A 347 -20.93 13.96 -12.22
N VAL A 348 -21.02 12.64 -11.98
CA VAL A 348 -20.52 12.00 -10.74
C VAL A 348 -19.80 10.71 -11.11
N VAL A 349 -18.57 10.57 -10.61
CA VAL A 349 -17.77 9.34 -10.70
C VAL A 349 -17.52 8.80 -9.30
N PHE A 350 -18.02 7.60 -8.99
CA PHE A 350 -17.67 6.87 -7.78
C PHE A 350 -16.35 6.14 -8.00
N ALA A 351 -15.34 6.46 -7.21
CA ALA A 351 -13.97 6.02 -7.46
C ALA A 351 -13.31 5.38 -6.24
N THR A 352 -12.33 4.52 -6.53
CA THR A 352 -11.32 4.09 -5.57
C THR A 352 -10.09 5.00 -5.66
N GLU A 353 -9.16 4.85 -4.72
CA GLU A 353 -7.91 5.62 -4.64
C GLU A 353 -7.11 5.64 -5.97
N THR A 354 -7.20 4.58 -6.79
CA THR A 354 -6.49 4.49 -8.06
C THR A 354 -6.78 5.65 -9.03
N LEU A 355 -7.92 6.30 -8.92
CA LEU A 355 -8.23 7.50 -9.71
C LEU A 355 -7.45 8.75 -9.23
N ALA A 356 -7.03 8.77 -7.98
CA ALA A 356 -6.21 9.87 -7.46
C ALA A 356 -4.80 9.87 -8.04
N LEU A 357 -4.33 8.73 -8.55
CA LEU A 357 -2.97 8.48 -9.00
C LEU A 357 -2.87 8.53 -10.54
N GLY A 358 -2.17 9.49 -11.09
CA GLY A 358 -1.68 9.49 -12.47
C GLY A 358 -2.69 9.79 -13.58
N ILE A 359 -3.99 10.00 -13.34
CA ILE A 359 -4.98 10.31 -14.39
C ILE A 359 -5.42 11.77 -14.26
N HIS A 360 -5.33 12.53 -15.33
CA HIS A 360 -5.78 13.92 -15.34
C HIS A 360 -7.33 13.98 -15.53
N MET A 361 -8.05 13.78 -14.44
CA MET A 361 -9.51 13.96 -14.34
C MET A 361 -9.83 15.00 -13.27
N PRO A 362 -9.70 16.30 -13.55
CA PRO A 362 -10.01 17.34 -12.57
C PRO A 362 -11.53 17.51 -12.47
N ALA A 363 -12.02 17.56 -11.23
CA ALA A 363 -13.42 17.80 -10.90
C ALA A 363 -13.62 19.17 -10.26
N ARG A 364 -14.84 19.69 -10.18
CA ARG A 364 -15.14 20.88 -9.40
C ARG A 364 -15.11 20.57 -7.90
N ALA A 365 -15.66 19.41 -7.53
CA ALA A 365 -15.62 18.91 -6.15
C ALA A 365 -15.10 17.48 -6.07
N VAL A 366 -14.53 17.17 -4.91
CA VAL A 366 -14.15 15.82 -4.49
C VAL A 366 -14.87 15.49 -3.20
N VAL A 367 -15.47 14.31 -3.12
CA VAL A 367 -16.15 13.82 -1.91
C VAL A 367 -15.38 12.62 -1.36
N LEU A 368 -15.07 12.62 -0.07
CA LEU A 368 -14.54 11.47 0.66
C LEU A 368 -15.64 10.91 1.56
N GLU A 369 -16.08 9.68 1.27
CA GLU A 369 -17.07 9.00 2.11
C GLU A 369 -16.49 8.64 3.48
N LYS A 370 -15.20 8.31 3.54
CA LYS A 370 -14.43 8.00 4.75
C LYS A 370 -13.04 8.60 4.68
N THR A 371 -12.42 8.79 5.83
CA THR A 371 -11.01 9.17 5.95
C THR A 371 -10.11 7.99 6.27
N THR A 372 -10.67 6.78 6.34
CA THR A 372 -9.95 5.52 6.59
C THR A 372 -10.07 4.58 5.39
N LYS A 373 -9.00 3.86 5.09
CA LYS A 373 -8.96 2.84 4.04
C LYS A 373 -8.35 1.53 4.56
N PHE A 374 -8.62 0.42 3.88
CA PHE A 374 -7.97 -0.86 4.15
C PHE A 374 -6.61 -0.88 3.44
N ASN A 375 -5.53 -1.12 4.19
CA ASN A 375 -4.15 -1.12 3.69
C ASN A 375 -3.59 -2.53 3.38
N GLY A 376 -4.45 -3.56 3.38
CA GLY A 376 -4.05 -4.96 3.26
C GLY A 376 -4.24 -5.73 4.57
N ASP A 377 -3.90 -5.13 5.71
CA ASP A 377 -3.97 -5.76 7.04
C ASP A 377 -5.06 -5.15 7.92
N THR A 378 -5.12 -3.82 7.98
CA THR A 378 -6.01 -3.07 8.87
C THR A 378 -6.64 -1.87 8.18
N HIS A 379 -7.70 -1.32 8.79
CA HIS A 379 -8.21 -0.01 8.40
C HIS A 379 -7.34 1.08 9.02
N ALA A 380 -6.61 1.82 8.18
CA ALA A 380 -5.77 2.94 8.58
C ALA A 380 -6.32 4.27 8.07
N MET A 381 -6.04 5.35 8.78
CA MET A 381 -6.36 6.71 8.33
C MET A 381 -5.51 7.07 7.10
N LEU A 382 -6.07 7.88 6.20
CA LEU A 382 -5.34 8.44 5.06
C LEU A 382 -4.12 9.21 5.55
N THR A 383 -3.01 9.04 4.86
CA THR A 383 -1.82 9.87 5.06
C THR A 383 -2.03 11.27 4.47
N SER A 384 -1.21 12.25 4.86
CA SER A 384 -1.25 13.60 4.28
C SER A 384 -1.00 13.59 2.78
N ALA A 385 -0.14 12.67 2.28
CA ALA A 385 0.12 12.47 0.86
C ALA A 385 -1.16 12.06 0.11
N GLU A 386 -1.81 11.00 0.58
CA GLU A 386 -3.03 10.47 -0.02
C GLU A 386 -4.17 11.49 0.01
N TYR A 387 -4.36 12.15 1.15
CA TYR A 387 -5.38 13.20 1.29
C TYR A 387 -5.13 14.36 0.32
N SER A 388 -3.87 14.83 0.20
CA SER A 388 -3.48 15.88 -0.73
C SER A 388 -3.68 15.48 -2.20
N GLN A 389 -3.31 14.24 -2.58
CA GLN A 389 -3.49 13.73 -3.94
C GLN A 389 -4.97 13.62 -4.32
N ILE A 390 -5.80 13.08 -3.42
CA ILE A 390 -7.24 12.95 -3.61
C ILE A 390 -7.90 14.33 -3.73
N THR A 391 -7.69 15.20 -2.76
CA THR A 391 -8.31 16.53 -2.72
C THR A 391 -7.73 17.47 -3.77
N GLY A 392 -6.49 17.19 -4.20
CA GLY A 392 -5.82 17.86 -5.31
C GLY A 392 -6.57 17.82 -6.64
N ARG A 393 -7.46 16.85 -6.82
CA ARG A 393 -8.32 16.72 -8.01
C ARG A 393 -9.46 17.76 -8.05
N ALA A 394 -9.76 18.44 -6.96
CA ALA A 394 -10.82 19.45 -6.91
C ALA A 394 -10.31 20.81 -7.42
N GLY A 395 -11.06 21.45 -8.33
CA GLY A 395 -10.76 22.75 -8.93
C GLY A 395 -10.01 22.64 -10.25
N ARG A 396 -10.70 23.00 -11.35
CA ARG A 396 -10.17 22.96 -12.73
C ARG A 396 -9.56 24.31 -13.07
N ARG A 397 -8.23 24.32 -13.35
CA ARG A 397 -7.54 25.55 -13.76
C ARG A 397 -8.18 26.15 -15.03
N GLY A 398 -8.38 27.47 -15.03
CA GLY A 398 -8.98 28.20 -16.13
C GLY A 398 -10.52 28.05 -16.26
N ILE A 399 -11.15 27.20 -15.42
CA ILE A 399 -12.61 26.96 -15.45
C ILE A 399 -13.25 27.32 -14.11
N ASP A 400 -12.70 26.83 -13.01
CA ASP A 400 -13.26 27.00 -11.68
C ASP A 400 -12.47 28.09 -10.90
N THR A 401 -13.20 28.91 -10.16
CA THR A 401 -12.59 29.92 -9.26
C THR A 401 -12.22 29.34 -7.90
N LYS A 402 -12.80 28.17 -7.55
CA LYS A 402 -12.61 27.47 -6.28
C LYS A 402 -12.88 25.99 -6.44
N GLY A 403 -12.00 25.15 -5.91
CA GLY A 403 -12.22 23.71 -5.74
C GLY A 403 -12.83 23.41 -4.35
N THR A 404 -13.59 22.33 -4.22
CA THR A 404 -14.21 21.95 -2.95
C THR A 404 -13.92 20.50 -2.64
N ALA A 405 -13.30 20.23 -1.49
CA ALA A 405 -13.15 18.90 -0.92
C ALA A 405 -14.18 18.72 0.20
N VAL A 406 -15.05 17.73 0.06
CA VAL A 406 -16.13 17.43 0.99
C VAL A 406 -15.84 16.12 1.70
N VAL A 407 -15.81 16.12 3.03
CA VAL A 407 -15.73 14.91 3.85
C VAL A 407 -17.08 14.69 4.52
N LEU A 408 -17.56 13.44 4.54
CA LEU A 408 -18.84 13.14 5.19
C LEU A 408 -18.66 12.96 6.70
N ASP A 409 -19.53 13.57 7.49
CA ASP A 409 -19.60 13.38 8.95
C ASP A 409 -20.17 11.98 9.24
N GLN A 410 -19.28 11.03 9.46
CA GLN A 410 -19.57 9.64 9.75
C GLN A 410 -19.38 9.37 11.27
N PRO A 411 -20.06 8.36 11.84
CA PRO A 411 -19.91 8.04 13.27
C PRO A 411 -18.49 7.71 13.72
N ASP A 412 -17.65 7.25 12.81
CA ASP A 412 -16.24 6.87 13.02
C ASP A 412 -15.24 7.96 12.62
N LEU A 413 -15.71 9.15 12.21
CA LEU A 413 -14.85 10.25 11.80
C LEU A 413 -14.12 10.87 13.00
N ASP A 414 -12.79 10.84 12.96
CA ASP A 414 -11.93 11.66 13.80
C ASP A 414 -11.73 13.05 13.18
N LEU A 415 -12.51 14.02 13.64
CA LEU A 415 -12.50 15.39 13.12
C LEU A 415 -11.22 16.14 13.49
N GLU A 416 -10.55 15.80 14.60
CA GLU A 416 -9.29 16.43 14.99
C GLU A 416 -8.16 15.96 14.06
N ALA A 417 -8.11 14.66 13.79
CA ALA A 417 -7.17 14.09 12.84
C ALA A 417 -7.44 14.61 11.41
N LEU A 418 -8.71 14.75 10.99
CA LEU A 418 -9.04 15.38 9.70
C LEU A 418 -8.56 16.84 9.64
N SER A 419 -8.75 17.63 10.70
CA SER A 419 -8.25 19.01 10.75
C SER A 419 -6.74 19.06 10.63
N ALA A 420 -6.01 18.14 11.26
CA ALA A 420 -4.56 18.04 11.14
C ALA A 420 -4.13 17.72 9.69
N LEU A 421 -4.84 16.82 8.99
CA LEU A 421 -4.57 16.54 7.56
C LEU A 421 -4.78 17.77 6.67
N VAL A 422 -5.83 18.56 6.95
CA VAL A 422 -6.11 19.82 6.22
C VAL A 422 -5.02 20.86 6.46
N ASP A 423 -4.45 20.91 7.66
CA ASP A 423 -3.42 21.87 8.05
C ASP A 423 -2.01 21.45 7.62
N THR A 424 -1.81 20.19 7.17
CA THR A 424 -0.51 19.64 6.77
C THR A 424 -0.53 19.21 5.29
N PRO A 425 -0.51 20.16 4.35
CA PRO A 425 -0.61 19.85 2.91
C PRO A 425 0.66 19.22 2.34
N ARG A 426 1.79 19.30 3.04
CA ARG A 426 3.08 18.73 2.65
C ARG A 426 3.33 17.42 3.36
N PHE A 427 3.96 16.47 2.67
CA PHE A 427 4.32 15.16 3.23
C PHE A 427 5.81 14.87 3.01
N PRO A 428 6.46 14.13 3.94
CA PRO A 428 7.83 13.71 3.75
C PRO A 428 7.91 12.59 2.71
N LEU A 429 8.89 12.70 1.81
CA LEU A 429 9.27 11.64 0.90
C LEU A 429 10.31 10.75 1.58
N HIS A 430 9.98 9.48 1.75
CA HIS A 430 10.94 8.47 2.19
C HIS A 430 11.25 7.55 1.02
N SER A 431 12.52 7.26 0.82
CA SER A 431 12.93 6.31 -0.20
C SER A 431 12.43 4.91 0.11
N ALA A 432 12.00 4.21 -0.94
CA ALA A 432 11.67 2.78 -0.91
C ALA A 432 12.78 1.92 -1.54
N PHE A 433 13.94 2.50 -1.84
CA PHE A 433 15.03 1.84 -2.55
C PHE A 433 15.58 0.64 -1.77
N ALA A 434 15.67 -0.48 -2.48
CA ALA A 434 16.32 -1.69 -2.02
C ALA A 434 16.89 -2.42 -3.24
N PRO A 435 18.18 -2.78 -3.25
CA PRO A 435 18.75 -3.49 -4.38
C PRO A 435 18.11 -4.87 -4.54
N ASP A 436 17.78 -5.23 -5.81
CA ASP A 436 17.34 -6.56 -6.24
C ASP A 436 18.46 -7.33 -6.95
N TYR A 437 18.17 -8.55 -7.37
CA TYR A 437 19.19 -9.43 -7.95
C TYR A 437 19.53 -9.04 -9.39
N SER A 438 18.54 -8.67 -10.19
CA SER A 438 18.76 -8.26 -11.57
C SER A 438 19.57 -6.96 -11.65
N MET A 439 19.28 -5.99 -10.77
CA MET A 439 20.10 -4.78 -10.62
C MET A 439 21.54 -5.12 -10.24
N ALA A 440 21.72 -6.03 -9.27
CA ALA A 440 23.06 -6.37 -8.80
C ALA A 440 23.91 -6.99 -9.93
N VAL A 441 23.36 -7.90 -10.72
CA VAL A 441 24.06 -8.47 -11.88
C VAL A 441 24.42 -7.37 -12.89
N ASN A 442 23.48 -6.52 -13.26
CA ASN A 442 23.69 -5.47 -14.26
C ASN A 442 24.74 -4.45 -13.81
N LEU A 443 24.69 -4.03 -12.54
CA LEU A 443 25.67 -3.09 -11.98
C LEU A 443 27.07 -3.70 -11.88
N VAL A 444 27.18 -4.96 -11.44
CA VAL A 444 28.47 -5.65 -11.34
C VAL A 444 29.10 -5.84 -12.74
N GLU A 445 28.29 -6.20 -13.75
CA GLU A 445 28.78 -6.36 -15.13
C GLU A 445 29.28 -5.04 -15.71
N GLN A 446 28.60 -3.92 -15.44
CA GLN A 446 28.95 -2.61 -16.00
C GLN A 446 30.09 -1.90 -15.25
N LEU A 447 30.10 -1.96 -13.93
CA LEU A 447 30.93 -1.14 -13.06
C LEU A 447 31.94 -1.95 -12.22
N GLY A 448 31.72 -3.25 -12.06
CA GLY A 448 32.42 -4.06 -11.06
C GLY A 448 31.83 -3.86 -9.64
N VAL A 449 32.24 -4.72 -8.72
CA VAL A 449 31.62 -4.80 -7.36
C VAL A 449 31.83 -3.55 -6.52
N ASP A 450 33.06 -3.00 -6.52
CA ASP A 450 33.41 -1.88 -5.64
C ASP A 450 32.71 -0.60 -6.06
N GLU A 451 32.67 -0.30 -7.38
CA GLU A 451 32.00 0.88 -7.90
C GLU A 451 30.48 0.75 -7.79
N ALA A 452 29.91 -0.43 -8.08
CA ALA A 452 28.50 -0.73 -7.86
C ALA A 452 28.11 -0.59 -6.37
N THR A 453 28.96 -1.10 -5.45
CA THR A 453 28.73 -0.93 -3.99
C THR A 453 28.75 0.55 -3.58
N SER A 454 29.70 1.32 -4.14
CA SER A 454 29.79 2.77 -3.91
C SER A 454 28.56 3.50 -4.43
N LEU A 455 28.08 3.14 -5.62
CA LEU A 455 26.89 3.71 -6.23
C LEU A 455 25.64 3.46 -5.36
N ILE A 456 25.44 2.23 -4.88
CA ILE A 456 24.36 1.87 -3.97
C ILE A 456 24.44 2.67 -2.66
N GLY A 457 25.67 2.87 -2.15
CA GLY A 457 25.93 3.71 -0.97
C GLY A 457 25.58 5.19 -1.16
N ARG A 458 25.38 5.65 -2.39
CA ARG A 458 24.95 7.03 -2.74
C ARG A 458 23.45 7.14 -3.02
N SER A 459 22.66 6.09 -2.81
CA SER A 459 21.20 6.11 -2.97
C SER A 459 20.53 7.12 -2.02
N PHE A 460 19.34 7.60 -2.37
CA PHE A 460 18.58 8.51 -1.50
C PHE A 460 18.19 7.83 -0.18
N ALA A 461 17.90 6.53 -0.21
CA ALA A 461 17.67 5.76 1.00
C ALA A 461 18.88 5.77 1.95
N GLN A 462 20.10 5.61 1.43
CA GLN A 462 21.33 5.70 2.25
C GLN A 462 21.56 7.14 2.73
N PHE A 463 21.39 8.13 1.86
CA PHE A 463 21.50 9.56 2.20
C PHE A 463 20.56 9.96 3.35
N GLN A 464 19.31 9.50 3.32
CA GLN A 464 18.35 9.72 4.41
C GLN A 464 18.76 9.00 5.70
N THR A 465 19.28 7.78 5.59
CA THR A 465 19.77 7.00 6.72
C THR A 465 20.94 7.71 7.38
N ASP A 466 21.93 8.18 6.61
CA ASP A 466 23.13 8.84 7.12
C ASP A 466 22.78 10.15 7.85
N ARG A 467 21.89 10.96 7.30
CA ARG A 467 21.38 12.17 8.00
C ARG A 467 20.67 11.84 9.31
N THR A 468 19.89 10.77 9.33
CA THR A 468 19.21 10.29 10.53
C THR A 468 20.18 9.78 11.56
N LEU A 469 21.22 9.04 11.15
CA LEU A 469 22.27 8.53 12.03
C LEU A 469 23.04 9.66 12.72
N VAL A 470 23.40 10.72 12.01
CA VAL A 470 24.05 11.91 12.60
C VAL A 470 23.19 12.56 13.68
N SER A 471 21.89 12.70 13.43
CA SER A 471 20.95 13.26 14.41
C SER A 471 20.77 12.36 15.63
N ARG A 472 20.69 11.05 15.43
CA ARG A 472 20.59 10.02 16.49
C ARG A 472 21.87 9.93 17.31
N SER A 473 23.04 9.98 16.69
CA SER A 473 24.33 10.00 17.40
C SER A 473 24.40 11.14 18.39
N ARG A 474 24.00 12.36 17.99
CA ARG A 474 23.92 13.51 18.90
C ARG A 474 22.89 13.33 20.02
N ALA A 475 21.79 12.61 19.76
CA ALA A 475 20.81 12.27 20.79
C ALA A 475 21.35 11.25 21.78
N ILE A 476 22.08 10.24 21.28
CA ILE A 476 22.78 9.23 22.09
C ILE A 476 23.84 9.89 22.98
N GLU A 477 24.67 10.76 22.43
CA GLU A 477 25.68 11.51 23.19
C GLU A 477 25.03 12.30 24.34
N ARG A 478 23.96 13.03 24.08
CA ARG A 478 23.21 13.77 25.11
C ARG A 478 22.66 12.85 26.20
N ARG A 479 22.06 11.70 25.79
CA ARG A 479 21.47 10.73 26.71
C ARG A 479 22.56 10.00 27.52
N ALA A 480 23.71 9.70 26.90
CA ALA A 480 24.87 9.13 27.58
C ALA A 480 25.43 10.11 28.62
N ALA A 481 25.58 11.40 28.28
CA ALA A 481 26.01 12.42 29.24
C ALA A 481 25.02 12.59 30.42
N GLU A 482 23.72 12.41 30.18
CA GLU A 482 22.71 12.40 31.24
C GLU A 482 22.85 11.15 32.13
N ARG A 483 23.02 9.96 31.54
CA ARG A 483 23.30 8.71 32.24
C ARG A 483 24.53 8.82 33.13
N ASP A 484 25.61 9.39 32.60
CA ASP A 484 26.90 9.53 33.34
C ASP A 484 26.75 10.50 34.53
N ARG A 485 25.99 11.59 34.36
CA ARG A 485 25.62 12.48 35.49
C ARG A 485 24.83 11.75 36.57
N MET A 486 23.86 10.92 36.16
CA MET A 486 23.08 10.11 37.09
C MET A 486 23.97 9.09 37.83
N ARG A 487 24.94 8.47 37.12
CA ARG A 487 25.90 7.56 37.74
C ARG A 487 26.79 8.29 38.78
N ALA A 488 27.31 9.45 38.44
CA ALA A 488 28.07 10.29 39.37
C ALA A 488 27.28 10.62 40.65
N THR A 489 26.02 11.05 40.48
CA THR A 489 25.11 11.33 41.60
C THR A 489 24.87 10.09 42.48
N LEU A 490 24.76 8.90 41.86
CA LEU A 490 24.63 7.62 42.59
C LEU A 490 25.87 7.29 43.39
N LEU A 491 27.07 7.45 42.81
CA LEU A 491 28.36 7.23 43.48
C LEU A 491 28.58 8.20 44.64
N GLU A 492 28.25 9.50 44.45
CA GLU A 492 28.32 10.50 45.54
C GLU A 492 27.37 10.18 46.69
N ALA A 493 26.21 9.54 46.40
CA ALA A 493 25.29 9.09 47.42
C ALA A 493 25.68 7.81 48.16
N GLY A 494 26.85 7.19 47.78
CA GLY A 494 27.38 5.96 48.33
C GLY A 494 26.93 4.70 47.61
N GLY A 495 26.55 4.82 46.32
CA GLY A 495 26.29 3.67 45.46
C GLY A 495 27.63 3.06 44.97
N ASP A 496 27.79 1.77 45.10
CA ASP A 496 28.98 1.02 44.75
C ASP A 496 28.63 -0.28 44.01
N GLU A 497 29.60 -1.13 43.75
CA GLU A 497 29.40 -2.44 43.12
C GLU A 497 28.50 -3.36 43.97
N GLU A 498 28.48 -3.18 45.28
CA GLU A 498 27.63 -3.94 46.17
C GLU A 498 26.16 -3.56 46.01
N LEU A 499 25.87 -2.28 45.74
CA LEU A 499 24.54 -1.81 45.37
C LEU A 499 24.09 -2.36 43.97
N ASP A 500 25.00 -2.35 43.00
CA ASP A 500 24.72 -2.90 41.68
C ASP A 500 24.37 -4.41 41.77
N ALA A 501 25.08 -5.18 42.58
CA ALA A 501 24.80 -6.59 42.85
C ALA A 501 23.43 -6.78 43.54
N TYR A 502 23.11 -5.96 44.55
CA TYR A 502 21.82 -5.99 45.23
C TYR A 502 20.66 -5.71 44.28
N MET A 503 20.78 -4.67 43.43
CA MET A 503 19.78 -4.28 42.48
C MET A 503 19.61 -5.32 41.34
N ALA A 504 20.68 -6.03 40.96
CA ALA A 504 20.60 -7.13 40.00
C ALA A 504 19.73 -8.29 40.54
N VAL A 505 19.92 -8.68 41.78
CA VAL A 505 19.10 -9.72 42.45
C VAL A 505 17.64 -9.26 42.56
N ARG A 506 17.39 -7.98 42.87
CA ARG A 506 16.05 -7.38 42.96
C ARG A 506 15.37 -7.37 41.60
N ALA A 507 16.10 -7.03 40.54
CA ALA A 507 15.60 -7.03 39.16
C ALA A 507 15.23 -8.45 38.69
N GLU A 508 16.10 -9.43 38.95
CA GLU A 508 15.87 -10.84 38.63
C GLU A 508 14.65 -11.39 39.37
N LEU A 509 14.48 -11.06 40.66
CA LEU A 509 13.29 -11.43 41.44
C LEU A 509 12.03 -10.87 40.77
N SER A 510 12.01 -9.57 40.42
CA SER A 510 10.88 -8.92 39.77
C SER A 510 10.57 -9.54 38.39
N ARG A 511 11.61 -9.94 37.64
CA ARG A 511 11.49 -10.63 36.35
C ARG A 511 10.85 -12.02 36.51
N LEU A 512 11.31 -12.79 37.48
CA LEU A 512 10.77 -14.12 37.78
C LEU A 512 9.33 -14.06 38.28
N GLU A 513 8.99 -13.07 39.11
CA GLU A 513 7.62 -12.87 39.61
C GLU A 513 6.66 -12.49 38.44
N ARG A 514 7.03 -11.53 37.56
CA ARG A 514 6.25 -11.18 36.37
C ARG A 514 6.07 -12.36 35.42
N LYS A 515 7.13 -13.16 35.20
CA LYS A 515 7.06 -14.36 34.37
C LYS A 515 6.14 -15.41 34.97
N ALA A 516 6.18 -15.60 36.28
CA ALA A 516 5.28 -16.53 36.97
C ALA A 516 3.82 -16.06 36.93
N GLU A 517 3.56 -14.74 37.07
CA GLU A 517 2.22 -14.16 36.90
C GLU A 517 1.71 -14.32 35.46
N LYS A 518 2.55 -14.05 34.46
CA LYS A 518 2.23 -14.23 33.04
C LYS A 518 1.88 -15.70 32.74
N ASN A 519 2.73 -16.64 33.14
CA ASN A 519 2.50 -18.07 32.95
C ASN A 519 1.20 -18.52 33.65
N THR A 520 0.97 -18.06 34.88
CA THR A 520 -0.27 -18.36 35.62
C THR A 520 -1.52 -17.84 34.89
N ARG A 521 -1.40 -16.66 34.27
CA ARG A 521 -2.48 -16.08 33.46
C ARG A 521 -2.71 -16.87 32.16
N GLU A 522 -1.63 -17.27 31.49
CA GLU A 522 -1.71 -18.09 30.28
C GLU A 522 -2.27 -19.48 30.55
N ASP A 523 -1.80 -20.17 31.59
CA ASP A 523 -2.32 -21.46 32.03
C ASP A 523 -3.80 -21.40 32.36
N ARG A 524 -4.23 -20.32 33.03
CA ARG A 524 -5.65 -20.08 33.32
C ARG A 524 -6.45 -19.90 32.04
N LEU A 525 -6.01 -19.09 31.09
CA LEU A 525 -6.68 -18.87 29.82
C LEU A 525 -6.75 -20.14 28.99
N SER A 526 -5.69 -20.93 28.96
CA SER A 526 -5.65 -22.25 28.31
C SER A 526 -6.65 -23.21 28.92
N ALA A 527 -6.72 -23.28 30.25
CA ALA A 527 -7.70 -24.10 30.96
C ALA A 527 -9.15 -23.63 30.72
N VAL A 528 -9.38 -22.31 30.69
CA VAL A 528 -10.68 -21.73 30.30
C VAL A 528 -11.06 -22.12 28.88
N ARG A 529 -10.14 -21.94 27.92
CA ARG A 529 -10.33 -22.30 26.51
C ARG A 529 -10.70 -23.77 26.36
N SER A 530 -9.93 -24.65 26.98
CA SER A 530 -10.20 -26.11 26.98
C SER A 530 -11.54 -26.47 27.58
N ALA A 531 -11.95 -25.79 28.65
CA ALA A 531 -13.25 -26.00 29.29
C ALA A 531 -14.41 -25.46 28.43
N MET A 532 -14.22 -24.35 27.72
CA MET A 532 -15.21 -23.79 26.78
C MET A 532 -15.46 -24.71 25.59
N LEU A 533 -14.41 -25.28 25.01
CA LEU A 533 -14.50 -26.20 23.86
C LEU A 533 -15.26 -27.50 24.17
N LYS A 534 -15.30 -27.90 25.46
CA LYS A 534 -16.05 -29.08 25.91
C LYS A 534 -17.54 -28.84 26.13
N GLN A 535 -17.98 -27.59 26.01
CA GLN A 535 -19.40 -27.24 26.22
C GLN A 535 -20.22 -27.50 24.96
N THR A 536 -21.50 -27.82 25.19
CA THR A 536 -22.50 -28.02 24.14
C THR A 536 -23.73 -27.19 24.39
N ALA A 537 -24.55 -26.96 23.38
CA ALA A 537 -25.82 -26.25 23.56
C ALA A 537 -26.71 -27.01 24.59
N GLY A 538 -27.30 -26.23 25.49
CA GLY A 538 -28.08 -26.75 26.63
C GLY A 538 -27.25 -26.96 27.90
N SER A 539 -25.91 -26.93 27.86
CA SER A 539 -25.07 -27.02 29.07
C SER A 539 -25.31 -25.79 29.96
N VAL A 540 -25.47 -26.04 31.26
CA VAL A 540 -25.50 -24.96 32.27
C VAL A 540 -24.14 -24.97 32.95
N ILE A 541 -23.46 -23.82 32.89
CA ILE A 541 -22.07 -23.62 33.34
C ILE A 541 -21.95 -22.51 34.38
N THR A 542 -20.90 -22.53 35.19
CA THR A 542 -20.54 -21.44 36.09
C THR A 542 -19.88 -20.30 35.33
N VAL A 543 -20.22 -19.03 35.65
CA VAL A 543 -19.61 -17.84 35.01
C VAL A 543 -18.66 -17.12 35.95
N GLY A 544 -18.94 -17.04 37.25
CA GLY A 544 -17.99 -16.58 38.27
C GLY A 544 -17.66 -15.06 38.30
N ARG A 545 -18.25 -14.23 37.44
CA ARG A 545 -18.14 -12.77 37.49
C ARG A 545 -19.48 -12.13 37.88
N LYS A 546 -19.46 -11.24 38.87
CA LYS A 546 -20.67 -10.54 39.39
C LYS A 546 -21.54 -9.92 38.28
N ARG A 547 -20.91 -9.42 37.19
CA ARG A 547 -21.61 -8.77 36.08
C ARG A 547 -22.51 -9.74 35.29
N PHE A 548 -22.18 -11.02 35.22
CA PHE A 548 -22.90 -12.02 34.41
C PHE A 548 -23.72 -13.01 35.28
N GLY A 549 -23.76 -12.84 36.61
CA GLY A 549 -24.41 -13.79 37.52
C GLY A 549 -23.52 -14.98 37.89
N MET A 550 -24.13 -16.06 38.33
CA MET A 550 -23.45 -17.24 38.85
C MET A 550 -23.43 -18.39 37.86
N VAL A 551 -24.49 -18.55 37.10
CA VAL A 551 -24.67 -19.63 36.12
C VAL A 551 -25.21 -19.09 34.81
N ALA A 552 -24.83 -19.77 33.69
CA ALA A 552 -25.35 -19.45 32.38
C ALA A 552 -25.67 -20.71 31.61
N THR A 553 -26.74 -20.69 30.83
CA THR A 553 -27.04 -21.74 29.83
C THR A 553 -26.36 -21.42 28.51
N VAL A 554 -25.59 -22.33 28.00
CA VAL A 554 -24.97 -22.25 26.66
C VAL A 554 -26.04 -22.48 25.59
N LEU A 555 -26.27 -21.48 24.77
CA LEU A 555 -27.22 -21.51 23.66
C LEU A 555 -26.53 -21.97 22.36
N ARG A 556 -25.29 -21.51 22.17
CA ARG A 556 -24.48 -21.82 20.98
C ARG A 556 -23.00 -21.74 21.32
N VAL A 557 -22.21 -22.59 20.69
CA VAL A 557 -20.74 -22.58 20.76
C VAL A 557 -20.20 -22.10 19.41
N ARG A 558 -19.25 -21.18 19.44
CA ARG A 558 -18.48 -20.78 18.27
C ARG A 558 -17.06 -21.33 18.42
N THR A 559 -16.66 -22.15 17.47
CA THR A 559 -15.36 -22.87 17.46
C THR A 559 -14.61 -22.63 16.15
N ASP A 560 -14.65 -21.40 15.63
CA ASP A 560 -13.97 -21.07 14.38
C ASP A 560 -12.45 -21.18 14.55
N ILE A 561 -11.77 -21.80 13.60
CA ILE A 561 -10.33 -22.13 13.66
C ILE A 561 -9.48 -20.84 13.76
N ARG A 562 -10.00 -19.70 13.24
CA ARG A 562 -9.32 -18.41 13.20
C ARG A 562 -9.72 -17.43 14.32
N SER A 563 -10.62 -17.81 15.22
CA SER A 563 -11.07 -16.93 16.32
C SER A 563 -11.08 -17.65 17.65
N ASP A 564 -10.84 -16.90 18.75
CA ASP A 564 -10.98 -17.42 20.11
C ASP A 564 -12.38 -18.02 20.34
N PRO A 565 -12.49 -19.18 21.02
CA PRO A 565 -13.78 -19.81 21.28
C PRO A 565 -14.68 -18.87 22.08
N ALA A 566 -15.95 -18.79 21.70
CA ALA A 566 -16.95 -17.99 22.38
C ALA A 566 -18.25 -18.80 22.58
N LEU A 567 -18.90 -18.59 23.72
CA LEU A 567 -20.16 -19.20 24.08
C LEU A 567 -21.27 -18.15 24.05
N LEU A 568 -22.29 -18.35 23.22
CA LEU A 568 -23.52 -17.56 23.35
C LEU A 568 -24.30 -18.10 24.55
N CYS A 569 -24.45 -17.28 25.58
CA CYS A 569 -25.03 -17.67 26.83
C CYS A 569 -26.25 -16.83 27.17
N LEU A 570 -27.20 -17.47 27.87
CA LEU A 570 -28.26 -16.82 28.67
C LEU A 570 -27.86 -16.99 30.13
N THR A 571 -27.67 -15.89 30.86
CA THR A 571 -27.30 -15.92 32.28
C THR A 571 -28.52 -15.96 33.20
N ASP A 572 -28.30 -16.33 34.45
CA ASP A 572 -29.36 -16.32 35.51
C ASP A 572 -29.81 -14.90 35.89
N THR A 573 -29.15 -13.85 35.37
CA THR A 573 -29.62 -12.46 35.46
C THR A 573 -30.51 -12.04 34.29
N GLY A 574 -30.73 -12.97 33.31
CA GLY A 574 -31.52 -12.71 32.11
C GLY A 574 -30.74 -12.08 30.96
N TRP A 575 -29.44 -11.76 31.16
CA TRP A 575 -28.57 -11.24 30.08
C TRP A 575 -28.29 -12.34 29.02
N THR A 576 -28.27 -11.93 27.76
CA THR A 576 -27.94 -12.83 26.63
C THR A 576 -26.87 -12.18 25.80
N GLY A 577 -25.75 -12.89 25.58
CA GLY A 577 -24.63 -12.41 24.78
C GLY A 577 -23.51 -13.44 24.65
N TRP A 578 -22.49 -13.07 23.87
CA TRP A 578 -21.31 -13.87 23.70
C TRP A 578 -20.34 -13.67 24.87
N LEU A 579 -19.86 -14.75 25.45
CA LEU A 579 -18.82 -14.80 26.47
C LEU A 579 -17.55 -15.39 25.84
N GLY A 580 -16.47 -14.62 25.84
CA GLY A 580 -15.13 -15.07 25.42
C GLY A 580 -14.30 -15.58 26.60
N GLN A 581 -13.09 -16.06 26.34
CA GLN A 581 -12.19 -16.63 27.37
C GLN A 581 -11.85 -15.62 28.49
N HIS A 582 -11.82 -14.32 28.20
CA HIS A 582 -11.52 -13.28 29.18
C HIS A 582 -12.70 -12.93 30.12
N ASP A 583 -13.90 -13.37 29.78
CA ASP A 583 -15.10 -13.15 30.57
C ASP A 583 -15.22 -14.13 31.75
N PHE A 584 -14.41 -15.21 31.75
CA PHE A 584 -14.39 -16.19 32.82
C PHE A 584 -13.25 -15.93 33.82
N ALA A 585 -13.58 -15.90 35.11
CA ALA A 585 -12.60 -15.77 36.18
C ALA A 585 -11.82 -17.09 36.41
N ALA A 586 -12.46 -18.24 36.15
CA ALA A 586 -11.93 -19.58 36.24
C ALA A 586 -12.58 -20.47 35.16
N PRO A 587 -12.02 -21.65 34.82
CA PRO A 587 -12.63 -22.54 33.86
C PRO A 587 -14.11 -22.82 34.13
N PRO A 588 -15.01 -22.67 33.15
CA PRO A 588 -16.44 -22.89 33.34
C PRO A 588 -16.72 -24.38 33.68
N ILE A 589 -17.41 -24.60 34.81
CA ILE A 589 -17.75 -25.93 35.30
C ILE A 589 -19.18 -26.24 34.87
N PRO A 590 -19.48 -27.38 34.24
CA PRO A 590 -20.83 -27.78 33.93
C PRO A 590 -21.55 -28.21 35.23
N VAL A 591 -22.71 -27.59 35.52
CA VAL A 591 -23.49 -27.84 36.70
C VAL A 591 -24.77 -28.59 36.42
N GLY A 592 -25.18 -28.70 35.16
CA GLY A 592 -26.35 -29.39 34.68
C GLY A 592 -26.57 -29.18 33.19
N ARG A 593 -27.70 -29.72 32.70
CA ARG A 593 -28.17 -29.52 31.35
C ARG A 593 -29.65 -29.13 31.32
N VAL A 594 -30.04 -28.34 30.36
CA VAL A 594 -31.41 -27.86 30.14
C VAL A 594 -31.77 -28.10 28.68
N ASP A 595 -32.95 -28.64 28.43
CA ASP A 595 -33.45 -28.79 27.08
C ASP A 595 -33.80 -27.41 26.49
N LEU A 596 -33.21 -27.10 25.36
CA LEU A 596 -33.50 -25.89 24.63
C LEU A 596 -34.73 -26.07 23.75
N PRO A 597 -35.65 -25.07 23.69
CA PRO A 597 -36.79 -25.19 22.78
C PRO A 597 -36.34 -25.34 21.35
N GLY A 598 -36.78 -26.41 20.65
CA GLY A 598 -36.31 -26.77 19.32
C GLY A 598 -36.53 -25.70 18.26
N GLY A 599 -35.54 -25.51 17.38
CA GLY A 599 -35.68 -24.96 16.04
C GLY A 599 -35.76 -23.44 15.86
N ARG A 600 -35.68 -22.59 16.88
CA ARG A 600 -35.78 -21.11 16.73
C ARG A 600 -34.45 -20.41 16.92
N ARG A 601 -34.07 -19.60 15.94
CA ARG A 601 -32.86 -18.75 15.95
C ARG A 601 -32.87 -17.67 17.07
N LYS A 602 -34.01 -17.32 17.67
CA LYS A 602 -34.15 -16.37 18.79
C LYS A 602 -35.10 -16.94 19.83
N LEU A 603 -34.68 -16.93 21.13
CA LEU A 603 -35.54 -17.23 22.27
C LEU A 603 -36.53 -16.10 22.49
N ASP A 604 -37.82 -16.39 22.58
CA ASP A 604 -38.83 -15.41 22.99
C ASP A 604 -38.75 -15.11 24.50
N GLY A 605 -39.43 -14.07 24.94
CA GLY A 605 -39.39 -13.63 26.34
C GLY A 605 -39.95 -14.65 27.37
N ARG A 606 -40.85 -15.56 26.93
CA ARG A 606 -41.43 -16.63 27.76
C ARG A 606 -40.43 -17.77 27.95
N ALA A 607 -39.78 -18.19 26.88
CA ALA A 607 -38.71 -19.23 26.89
C ALA A 607 -37.48 -18.77 27.71
N LYS A 608 -37.08 -17.49 27.62
CA LYS A 608 -36.01 -16.94 28.47
C LYS A 608 -36.33 -17.01 29.95
N ARG A 609 -37.52 -16.58 30.36
CA ARG A 609 -37.94 -16.64 31.76
C ARG A 609 -37.99 -18.06 32.29
N ALA A 610 -38.50 -19.02 31.52
CA ALA A 610 -38.54 -20.43 31.90
C ALA A 610 -37.14 -21.05 32.08
N LEU A 611 -36.16 -20.67 31.20
CA LEU A 611 -34.77 -21.09 31.34
C LEU A 611 -34.10 -20.49 32.56
N VAL A 612 -34.33 -19.21 32.86
CA VAL A 612 -33.80 -18.54 34.07
C VAL A 612 -34.33 -19.24 35.35
N GLN A 613 -35.62 -19.56 35.44
CA GLN A 613 -36.18 -20.29 36.58
C GLN A 613 -35.57 -21.68 36.76
N ARG A 614 -35.25 -22.40 35.65
CA ARG A 614 -34.57 -23.68 35.72
C ARG A 614 -33.15 -23.56 36.21
N MET A 615 -32.43 -22.50 35.81
CA MET A 615 -31.08 -22.18 36.29
C MET A 615 -31.00 -21.83 37.75
N GLU A 616 -32.05 -21.20 38.32
CA GLU A 616 -32.11 -20.88 39.76
C GLU A 616 -32.00 -22.15 40.65
N ARG A 617 -32.61 -23.23 40.23
CA ARG A 617 -32.51 -24.52 40.94
C ARG A 617 -31.09 -25.13 40.91
N LEU A 618 -30.25 -24.67 39.98
CA LEU A 618 -28.86 -25.18 39.83
C LEU A 618 -27.84 -24.26 40.53
N ARG A 619 -28.23 -23.08 41.02
CA ARG A 619 -27.32 -22.15 41.74
C ARG A 619 -26.67 -22.78 42.97
N GLY A 620 -27.43 -23.60 43.74
CA GLY A 620 -26.90 -24.32 44.91
C GLY A 620 -25.79 -25.28 44.56
N LYS A 621 -25.99 -26.03 43.48
CA LYS A 621 -24.95 -26.96 42.91
C LYS A 621 -23.75 -26.20 42.36
N ALA A 622 -23.97 -25.02 41.74
CA ALA A 622 -22.90 -24.19 41.22
C ALA A 622 -22.02 -23.67 42.39
N ARG A 623 -22.65 -23.16 43.46
CA ARG A 623 -21.93 -22.65 44.65
C ARG A 623 -21.07 -23.75 45.30
N SER A 624 -21.60 -24.98 45.43
CA SER A 624 -20.89 -26.13 45.98
C SER A 624 -19.71 -26.53 45.11
N ARG A 625 -19.91 -26.60 43.80
CA ARG A 625 -18.84 -26.98 42.86
C ARG A 625 -17.76 -25.92 42.75
N MET A 626 -18.08 -24.65 42.78
CA MET A 626 -17.13 -23.52 42.83
C MET A 626 -16.30 -23.52 44.12
N LYS A 627 -16.87 -23.87 45.29
CA LYS A 627 -16.13 -24.02 46.56
C LYS A 627 -15.14 -25.20 46.51
N ASN A 628 -15.53 -26.32 45.91
CA ASN A 628 -14.70 -27.53 45.80
C ASN A 628 -13.67 -27.49 44.67
N SER A 629 -13.78 -26.55 43.72
CA SER A 629 -12.83 -26.31 42.67
C SER A 629 -11.72 -25.31 43.04
N GLY A 630 -11.50 -25.07 44.34
CA GLY A 630 -10.44 -24.25 44.89
C GLY A 630 -9.11 -24.63 44.21
N GLY A 631 -8.49 -23.66 43.52
CA GLY A 631 -7.45 -23.82 42.54
C GLY A 631 -6.33 -24.74 43.02
N ARG A 632 -5.81 -25.56 42.11
CA ARG A 632 -4.53 -26.25 42.29
C ARG A 632 -3.51 -25.20 42.74
N PRO A 633 -2.76 -25.48 43.83
CA PRO A 633 -1.75 -24.52 44.29
C PRO A 633 -0.77 -24.25 43.14
N VAL A 634 -0.61 -22.97 42.81
CA VAL A 634 0.37 -22.50 41.82
C VAL A 634 1.72 -23.06 42.27
N ARG A 635 2.37 -23.85 41.42
CA ARG A 635 3.69 -24.41 41.67
C ARG A 635 4.65 -23.23 41.85
N LYS A 636 5.03 -22.94 43.10
CA LYS A 636 5.98 -21.86 43.42
C LYS A 636 7.29 -22.15 42.73
N ASP A 637 7.75 -21.31 41.82
CA ASP A 637 9.05 -21.45 41.18
C ASP A 637 10.16 -21.40 42.30
N PRO A 638 10.96 -22.45 42.47
CA PRO A 638 11.96 -22.49 43.49
C PRO A 638 13.01 -21.36 43.36
N ARG A 639 13.21 -20.84 42.13
CA ARG A 639 14.10 -19.71 41.84
C ARG A 639 13.62 -18.41 42.49
N ILE A 640 12.30 -18.14 42.55
CA ILE A 640 11.74 -16.99 43.27
C ILE A 640 12.09 -17.09 44.80
N ALA A 641 11.95 -18.28 45.35
CA ALA A 641 12.28 -18.49 46.77
C ALA A 641 13.79 -18.38 47.03
N ALA A 642 14.65 -18.76 46.06
CA ALA A 642 16.10 -18.60 46.15
C ALA A 642 16.48 -17.11 46.07
N ALA A 643 15.98 -16.37 45.05
CA ALA A 643 16.27 -14.94 44.88
C ALA A 643 15.80 -14.10 46.08
N ARG A 644 14.63 -14.44 46.67
CA ARG A 644 14.16 -13.78 47.91
C ARG A 644 15.07 -14.06 49.12
N ARG A 645 15.67 -15.26 49.24
CA ARG A 645 16.61 -15.56 50.32
C ARG A 645 17.94 -14.85 50.12
N GLU A 646 18.41 -14.77 48.89
CA GLU A 646 19.61 -14.05 48.51
C GLU A 646 19.48 -12.56 48.81
N LEU A 647 18.37 -11.92 48.39
CA LEU A 647 18.07 -10.52 48.65
C LEU A 647 18.08 -10.20 50.15
N ARG A 648 17.46 -11.08 50.99
CA ARG A 648 17.43 -10.89 52.47
C ARG A 648 18.77 -11.13 53.17
N ARG A 649 19.69 -11.84 52.55
CA ARG A 649 21.03 -12.07 53.08
C ARG A 649 22.02 -11.01 52.69
N HIS A 650 21.64 -10.16 51.72
CA HIS A 650 22.54 -9.13 51.24
C HIS A 650 22.75 -8.04 52.28
N PRO A 651 24.01 -7.59 52.54
CA PRO A 651 24.31 -6.59 53.56
C PRO A 651 23.49 -5.31 53.47
N LEU A 652 23.16 -4.85 52.22
CA LEU A 652 22.41 -3.65 51.97
C LEU A 652 20.89 -3.80 52.20
N HIS A 653 20.36 -4.98 52.54
CA HIS A 653 18.92 -5.19 52.66
C HIS A 653 18.32 -4.40 53.81
N ASP A 654 19.04 -4.26 54.91
CA ASP A 654 18.61 -3.54 56.12
C ASP A 654 19.24 -2.13 56.23
N ASP A 655 19.95 -1.64 55.18
CA ASP A 655 20.53 -0.30 55.17
C ASP A 655 19.39 0.77 55.06
N PRO A 656 19.29 1.70 55.99
CA PRO A 656 18.24 2.74 55.95
C PRO A 656 18.28 3.65 54.72
N ARG A 657 19.43 3.66 53.97
CA ARG A 657 19.59 4.45 52.77
C ARG A 657 19.14 3.70 51.50
N ILE A 658 18.81 2.39 51.62
CA ILE A 658 18.58 1.53 50.46
C ILE A 658 17.47 2.00 49.54
N ASP A 659 16.40 2.55 50.09
CA ASP A 659 15.29 3.06 49.27
C ASP A 659 15.68 4.28 48.42
N LYS A 660 16.54 5.16 48.94
CA LYS A 660 17.09 6.30 48.21
C LYS A 660 18.03 5.86 47.12
N LEU A 661 18.97 4.98 47.48
CA LEU A 661 19.97 4.41 46.57
C LEU A 661 19.30 3.61 45.45
N ALA A 662 18.30 2.80 45.77
CA ALA A 662 17.52 2.04 44.80
C ALA A 662 16.83 2.95 43.77
N ARG A 663 16.21 4.06 44.18
CA ARG A 663 15.55 5.02 43.26
C ARG A 663 16.58 5.70 42.32
N LEU A 664 17.77 6.04 42.85
CA LEU A 664 18.85 6.61 42.02
C LEU A 664 19.39 5.58 41.04
N HIS A 665 19.59 4.35 41.47
CA HIS A 665 20.03 3.25 40.63
C HIS A 665 19.01 2.91 39.54
N GLU A 666 17.67 2.87 39.86
CA GLU A 666 16.61 2.62 38.90
C GLU A 666 16.55 3.71 37.79
N ARG A 667 16.80 4.97 38.16
CA ARG A 667 16.86 6.08 37.17
C ARG A 667 18.08 5.93 36.26
N TRP A 668 19.25 5.65 36.83
CA TRP A 668 20.45 5.43 36.06
C TRP A 668 20.34 4.19 35.17
N SER A 669 19.89 3.05 35.70
CA SER A 669 19.70 1.81 34.93
C SER A 669 18.72 1.97 33.78
N LYS A 670 17.65 2.78 33.95
CA LYS A 670 16.73 3.13 32.87
C LYS A 670 17.42 3.96 31.78
N ALA A 671 18.22 4.96 32.17
CA ALA A 671 18.94 5.78 31.20
C ALA A 671 20.02 4.96 30.47
N ASP A 672 20.67 4.01 31.16
CA ASP A 672 21.65 3.09 30.57
C ASP A 672 21.00 2.12 29.58
N ALA A 673 19.84 1.56 29.91
CA ALA A 673 19.04 0.74 28.99
C ALA A 673 18.56 1.52 27.78
N ASP A 674 18.14 2.80 27.96
CA ASP A 674 17.75 3.68 26.85
C ASP A 674 18.94 3.90 25.90
N VAL A 675 20.14 4.20 26.41
CA VAL A 675 21.36 4.36 25.59
C VAL A 675 21.70 3.08 24.86
N ALA A 676 21.65 1.92 25.55
CA ALA A 676 21.90 0.63 24.92
C ALA A 676 20.89 0.31 23.80
N SER A 677 19.60 0.60 24.01
CA SER A 677 18.55 0.44 23.02
C SER A 677 18.79 1.35 21.81
N MET A 678 19.12 2.62 22.04
CA MET A 678 19.39 3.58 20.97
C MET A 678 20.63 3.18 20.15
N ASN A 679 21.69 2.67 20.79
CA ASN A 679 22.86 2.14 20.08
C ASN A 679 22.52 0.90 19.27
N ALA A 680 21.75 -0.04 19.82
CA ALA A 680 21.30 -1.23 19.09
C ALA A 680 20.43 -0.90 17.89
N GLU A 681 19.58 0.13 17.98
CA GLU A 681 18.80 0.65 16.86
C GLU A 681 19.71 1.26 15.77
N VAL A 682 20.72 2.05 16.16
CA VAL A 682 21.71 2.60 15.22
C VAL A 682 22.51 1.49 14.56
N ASP A 683 22.93 0.47 15.31
CA ASP A 683 23.66 -0.67 14.76
C ASP A 683 22.79 -1.52 13.80
N ALA A 684 21.50 -1.65 14.08
CA ALA A 684 20.54 -2.33 13.19
C ALA A 684 20.28 -1.51 11.91
N ASP A 685 20.09 -0.20 12.03
CA ASP A 685 19.89 0.71 10.89
C ASP A 685 21.19 0.93 10.09
N SER A 686 22.36 0.72 10.70
CA SER A 686 23.67 0.74 10.03
C SER A 686 23.92 -0.52 9.18
N ASP A 687 22.96 -1.45 9.04
CA ASP A 687 22.99 -2.49 8.02
C ASP A 687 22.79 -1.83 6.65
N SER A 688 23.86 -1.13 6.20
CA SER A 688 23.85 -0.27 5.04
C SER A 688 23.39 -1.05 3.80
N LEU A 689 22.69 -0.36 2.89
CA LEU A 689 22.32 -0.89 1.56
C LEU A 689 23.53 -1.50 0.84
N ALA A 690 24.71 -0.92 1.04
CA ALA A 690 25.98 -1.46 0.56
C ALA A 690 26.28 -2.87 1.10
N ARG A 691 26.01 -3.13 2.41
CA ARG A 691 26.17 -4.49 2.97
C ARG A 691 25.13 -5.46 2.44
N ARG A 692 23.89 -5.01 2.28
CA ARG A 692 22.83 -5.81 1.64
C ARG A 692 23.20 -6.16 0.19
N PHE A 693 23.69 -5.20 -0.57
CA PHE A 693 24.15 -5.41 -1.93
C PHE A 693 25.28 -6.44 -1.99
N ARG A 694 26.27 -6.35 -1.12
CA ARG A 694 27.36 -7.36 -1.05
C ARG A 694 26.84 -8.75 -0.72
N ARG A 695 25.84 -8.90 0.16
CA ARG A 695 25.19 -10.20 0.42
C ARG A 695 24.50 -10.76 -0.83
N ILE A 696 23.84 -9.89 -1.60
CA ILE A 696 23.27 -10.28 -2.89
C ILE A 696 24.36 -10.75 -3.83
N VAL A 697 25.45 -10.00 -3.98
CA VAL A 697 26.60 -10.39 -4.82
C VAL A 697 27.16 -11.74 -4.39
N THR A 698 27.38 -11.96 -3.08
CA THR A 698 27.87 -13.25 -2.54
C THR A 698 26.91 -14.40 -2.85
N LEU A 699 25.59 -14.18 -2.73
CA LEU A 699 24.58 -15.16 -3.09
C LEU A 699 24.63 -15.49 -4.60
N LEU A 700 24.73 -14.48 -5.45
CA LEU A 700 24.78 -14.63 -6.89
C LEU A 700 26.06 -15.37 -7.36
N GLU A 701 27.19 -15.13 -6.71
CA GLU A 701 28.44 -15.87 -6.91
C GLU A 701 28.28 -17.34 -6.48
N GLN A 702 27.70 -17.60 -5.30
CA GLN A 702 27.43 -18.96 -4.83
C GLN A 702 26.53 -19.75 -5.76
N LEU A 703 25.53 -19.11 -6.36
CA LEU A 703 24.60 -19.73 -7.32
C LEU A 703 25.16 -19.80 -8.77
N GLY A 704 26.33 -19.21 -9.03
CA GLY A 704 26.98 -19.21 -10.34
C GLY A 704 26.33 -18.23 -11.34
N TYR A 705 25.70 -17.16 -10.89
CA TYR A 705 25.26 -16.04 -11.72
C TYR A 705 26.39 -15.03 -11.98
N LEU A 706 27.34 -14.96 -11.05
CA LEU A 706 28.56 -14.19 -11.16
C LEU A 706 29.75 -15.15 -11.03
N GLU A 707 30.81 -14.90 -11.78
CA GLU A 707 32.06 -15.64 -11.71
C GLU A 707 33.26 -14.70 -11.78
N GLU A 708 34.37 -15.10 -11.16
CA GLU A 708 35.59 -14.32 -11.20
C GLU A 708 36.34 -14.61 -12.52
N VAL A 709 36.49 -13.56 -13.35
CA VAL A 709 37.26 -13.61 -14.61
C VAL A 709 38.34 -12.54 -14.53
N GLU A 710 39.61 -12.95 -14.65
CA GLU A 710 40.79 -12.06 -14.65
C GLU A 710 40.83 -11.11 -13.40
N GLY A 711 40.37 -11.60 -12.23
CA GLY A 711 40.34 -10.81 -10.96
C GLY A 711 39.17 -9.84 -10.82
N ALA A 712 38.18 -9.90 -11.72
CA ALA A 712 36.94 -9.14 -11.62
C ALA A 712 35.72 -10.08 -11.71
N LEU A 713 34.67 -9.79 -10.89
CA LEU A 713 33.39 -10.50 -11.03
C LEU A 713 32.66 -10.06 -12.30
N ARG A 714 32.21 -11.04 -13.08
CA ARG A 714 31.46 -10.87 -14.32
C ARG A 714 30.21 -11.72 -14.34
N ALA A 715 29.21 -11.29 -15.10
CA ALA A 715 27.99 -12.06 -15.28
C ALA A 715 28.25 -13.29 -16.17
N THR A 716 27.86 -14.45 -15.68
CA THR A 716 27.80 -15.69 -16.49
C THR A 716 26.63 -15.63 -17.48
N ASP A 717 26.44 -16.65 -18.31
CA ASP A 717 25.24 -16.76 -19.16
C ASP A 717 23.97 -16.79 -18.31
N ALA A 718 24.00 -17.45 -17.16
CA ALA A 718 22.91 -17.42 -16.19
C ALA A 718 22.73 -16.00 -15.60
N GLY A 719 23.83 -15.29 -15.34
CA GLY A 719 23.79 -13.90 -14.89
C GLY A 719 23.14 -12.98 -15.91
N ARG A 720 23.51 -13.09 -17.18
CA ARG A 720 22.90 -12.33 -18.27
C ARG A 720 21.40 -12.65 -18.43
N LEU A 721 21.00 -13.91 -18.23
CA LEU A 721 19.60 -14.30 -18.19
C LEU A 721 18.86 -13.59 -17.04
N LEU A 722 19.41 -13.61 -15.82
CA LEU A 722 18.83 -12.94 -14.64
C LEU A 722 18.76 -11.42 -14.85
N GLY A 723 19.80 -10.80 -15.39
CA GLY A 723 19.84 -9.37 -15.71
C GLY A 723 18.76 -8.91 -16.70
N GLY A 724 18.21 -9.84 -17.51
CA GLY A 724 17.09 -9.58 -18.43
C GLY A 724 15.70 -9.88 -17.86
N VAL A 725 15.61 -10.37 -16.62
CA VAL A 725 14.33 -10.67 -15.94
C VAL A 725 14.03 -9.57 -14.91
N HIS A 726 13.04 -8.74 -15.20
CA HIS A 726 12.69 -7.59 -14.38
C HIS A 726 11.34 -7.81 -13.67
N THR A 727 11.33 -8.66 -12.66
CA THR A 727 10.16 -8.96 -11.82
C THR A 727 10.54 -8.84 -10.35
N GLU A 728 9.55 -8.70 -9.46
CA GLU A 728 9.79 -8.73 -8.01
C GLU A 728 10.41 -10.06 -7.53
N GLN A 729 10.36 -11.11 -8.38
CA GLN A 729 10.87 -12.47 -8.11
C GLN A 729 11.87 -12.89 -9.19
N ASP A 730 12.76 -11.98 -9.59
CA ASP A 730 13.73 -12.14 -10.68
C ASP A 730 14.63 -13.37 -10.49
N LEU A 731 15.25 -13.56 -9.32
CA LEU A 731 16.09 -14.71 -8.99
C LEU A 731 15.30 -16.03 -9.10
N PHE A 732 14.10 -16.06 -8.54
CA PHE A 732 13.28 -17.27 -8.54
C PHE A 732 12.86 -17.68 -9.95
N VAL A 733 12.40 -16.74 -10.78
CA VAL A 733 12.07 -16.98 -12.20
C VAL A 733 13.31 -17.48 -12.96
N SER A 734 14.45 -16.86 -12.70
CA SER A 734 15.72 -17.25 -13.36
C SER A 734 16.19 -18.64 -12.94
N GLU A 735 16.01 -19.04 -11.68
CA GLU A 735 16.29 -20.40 -11.21
C GLU A 735 15.38 -21.44 -11.88
N CYS A 736 14.09 -21.12 -12.04
CA CYS A 736 13.17 -21.98 -12.77
C CYS A 736 13.58 -22.17 -14.25
N LEU A 737 14.00 -21.08 -14.92
CA LEU A 737 14.51 -21.14 -16.30
C LEU A 737 15.79 -21.96 -16.40
N ARG A 738 16.75 -21.73 -15.51
CA ARG A 738 18.04 -22.42 -15.47
C ARG A 738 17.90 -23.93 -15.21
N ARG A 739 17.00 -24.30 -14.28
CA ARG A 739 16.72 -25.70 -13.96
C ARG A 739 15.82 -26.37 -14.99
N GLY A 740 15.23 -25.61 -15.93
CA GLY A 740 14.40 -26.13 -17.02
C GLY A 740 13.07 -26.71 -16.56
N VAL A 741 12.54 -26.29 -15.39
CA VAL A 741 11.31 -26.86 -14.79
C VAL A 741 10.06 -26.61 -15.63
N TRP A 742 10.11 -25.71 -16.61
CA TRP A 742 9.00 -25.35 -17.50
C TRP A 742 9.13 -25.94 -18.90
N ARG A 743 10.15 -26.80 -19.15
CA ARG A 743 10.31 -27.50 -20.43
C ARG A 743 9.15 -28.45 -20.69
N GLY A 744 8.74 -28.49 -21.95
CA GLY A 744 7.64 -29.37 -22.37
C GLY A 744 6.23 -28.88 -22.03
N LEU A 745 6.10 -27.73 -21.34
CA LEU A 745 4.80 -27.11 -21.16
C LEU A 745 4.27 -26.57 -22.49
N ASP A 746 2.97 -26.71 -22.71
CA ASP A 746 2.25 -26.01 -23.75
C ASP A 746 2.02 -24.54 -23.37
N PRO A 747 1.57 -23.66 -24.29
CA PRO A 747 1.34 -22.25 -23.98
C PRO A 747 0.36 -22.03 -22.84
N ALA A 748 -0.65 -22.88 -22.65
CA ALA A 748 -1.65 -22.75 -21.59
C ALA A 748 -1.06 -23.13 -20.23
N GLY A 749 -0.31 -24.23 -20.17
CA GLY A 749 0.42 -24.68 -19.00
C GLY A 749 1.45 -23.66 -18.53
N LEU A 750 2.24 -23.10 -19.45
CA LEU A 750 3.24 -22.07 -19.11
C LEU A 750 2.57 -20.82 -18.54
N ALA A 751 1.48 -20.32 -19.14
CA ALA A 751 0.74 -19.19 -18.63
C ALA A 751 0.15 -19.46 -17.23
N ALA A 752 -0.32 -20.69 -16.98
CA ALA A 752 -0.84 -21.11 -15.69
C ALA A 752 0.24 -21.10 -14.59
N VAL A 753 1.43 -21.62 -14.88
CA VAL A 753 2.56 -21.63 -13.94
C VAL A 753 3.01 -20.21 -13.64
N ILE A 754 3.20 -19.36 -14.66
CA ILE A 754 3.60 -17.95 -14.42
C ILE A 754 2.54 -17.19 -13.62
N ALA A 755 1.25 -17.51 -13.76
CA ALA A 755 0.20 -16.91 -12.95
C ALA A 755 0.37 -17.17 -11.45
N THR A 756 0.93 -18.30 -11.05
CA THR A 756 1.18 -18.61 -9.62
C THR A 756 2.29 -17.74 -9.01
N ILE A 757 3.11 -17.16 -9.83
CA ILE A 757 4.26 -16.33 -9.44
C ILE A 757 3.85 -14.86 -9.28
N VAL A 758 3.08 -14.33 -10.23
CA VAL A 758 2.85 -12.89 -10.37
C VAL A 758 1.42 -12.43 -10.06
N ALA A 759 0.49 -13.35 -9.88
CA ALA A 759 -0.92 -13.05 -9.71
C ALA A 759 -1.44 -13.59 -8.38
N HIS A 760 -1.69 -12.70 -7.44
CA HIS A 760 -2.20 -13.04 -6.11
C HIS A 760 -3.70 -12.76 -6.04
N PRO A 761 -4.57 -13.80 -5.96
CA PRO A 761 -5.98 -13.60 -5.68
C PRO A 761 -6.18 -13.09 -4.24
N ARG A 762 -7.22 -12.32 -4.03
CA ARG A 762 -7.53 -11.72 -2.71
C ARG A 762 -8.04 -12.72 -1.67
N THR A 763 -8.39 -13.92 -2.07
CA THR A 763 -8.97 -14.98 -1.24
C THR A 763 -8.10 -16.22 -1.32
N GLU A 764 -7.69 -16.78 -0.19
CA GLU A 764 -7.08 -18.11 -0.16
C GLU A 764 -8.10 -19.14 -0.68
N SER A 765 -7.79 -19.74 -1.79
CA SER A 765 -8.65 -20.75 -2.43
C SER A 765 -8.06 -22.13 -2.22
N ALA A 766 -8.92 -23.10 -1.93
CA ALA A 766 -8.56 -24.51 -2.04
C ALA A 766 -8.45 -24.84 -3.54
N VAL A 767 -7.25 -24.76 -4.09
CA VAL A 767 -7.01 -25.03 -5.51
C VAL A 767 -7.17 -26.51 -5.77
N ARG A 768 -7.98 -26.85 -6.78
CA ARG A 768 -8.10 -28.19 -7.29
C ARG A 768 -6.83 -28.55 -8.06
N GLU A 769 -6.25 -29.71 -7.76
CA GLU A 769 -5.08 -30.21 -8.50
C GLU A 769 -5.39 -30.29 -10.02
N PRO A 770 -4.49 -29.80 -10.88
CA PRO A 770 -4.66 -29.92 -12.33
C PRO A 770 -4.77 -31.39 -12.75
N SER A 771 -5.67 -31.68 -13.69
CA SER A 771 -5.80 -33.02 -14.29
C SER A 771 -4.64 -33.35 -15.25
N ASP A 772 -3.97 -32.34 -15.78
CA ASP A 772 -2.78 -32.49 -16.63
C ASP A 772 -1.57 -32.82 -15.76
N GLU A 773 -0.96 -33.99 -16.03
CA GLU A 773 0.20 -34.49 -15.28
C GLU A 773 1.45 -33.65 -15.50
N THR A 774 1.66 -33.13 -16.71
CA THR A 774 2.80 -32.26 -17.04
C THR A 774 2.70 -30.94 -16.29
N LEU A 775 1.52 -30.32 -16.27
CA LEU A 775 1.28 -29.07 -15.55
C LEU A 775 1.42 -29.27 -14.04
N ARG A 776 0.87 -30.38 -13.49
CA ARG A 776 0.99 -30.69 -12.07
C ARG A 776 2.45 -30.86 -11.66
N HIS A 777 3.23 -31.62 -12.42
CA HIS A 777 4.66 -31.81 -12.19
C HIS A 777 5.43 -30.47 -12.23
N ALA A 778 5.16 -29.62 -13.23
CA ALA A 778 5.78 -28.31 -13.33
C ALA A 778 5.46 -27.41 -12.15
N LEU A 779 4.23 -27.42 -11.64
CA LEU A 779 3.83 -26.66 -10.44
C LEU A 779 4.54 -27.17 -9.18
N GLU A 780 4.65 -28.50 -8.99
CA GLU A 780 5.37 -29.10 -7.88
C GLU A 780 6.87 -28.74 -7.91
N GLU A 781 7.51 -28.85 -9.09
CA GLU A 781 8.92 -28.47 -9.25
C GLU A 781 9.13 -26.95 -9.02
N THR A 782 8.23 -26.11 -9.55
CA THR A 782 8.27 -24.66 -9.30
C THR A 782 8.17 -24.36 -7.80
N GLY A 783 7.33 -25.07 -7.06
CA GLY A 783 7.23 -24.94 -5.59
C GLY A 783 8.49 -25.39 -4.85
N ARG A 784 9.18 -26.43 -5.34
CA ARG A 784 10.48 -26.85 -4.78
C ARG A 784 11.54 -25.79 -5.00
N VAL A 785 11.63 -25.24 -6.21
CA VAL A 785 12.57 -24.14 -6.50
C VAL A 785 12.30 -22.93 -5.61
N ALA A 786 11.04 -22.55 -5.40
CA ALA A 786 10.70 -21.44 -4.50
C ALA A 786 11.21 -21.69 -3.07
N SER A 787 11.03 -22.91 -2.56
CA SER A 787 11.50 -23.32 -1.22
C SER A 787 13.02 -23.29 -1.12
N ASP A 788 13.73 -23.80 -2.14
CA ASP A 788 15.19 -23.81 -2.19
C ASP A 788 15.75 -22.38 -2.21
N VAL A 789 15.20 -21.51 -3.06
CA VAL A 789 15.60 -20.09 -3.15
C VAL A 789 15.35 -19.39 -1.81
N ALA A 790 14.18 -19.55 -1.20
CA ALA A 790 13.85 -18.95 0.09
C ALA A 790 14.79 -19.42 1.22
N GLU A 791 15.29 -20.67 1.18
CA GLU A 791 16.27 -21.18 2.15
C GLU A 791 17.64 -20.50 1.98
N ILE A 792 18.11 -20.35 0.75
CA ILE A 792 19.38 -19.70 0.44
C ILE A 792 19.31 -18.20 0.80
N GLU A 793 18.23 -17.51 0.46
CA GLU A 793 17.99 -16.11 0.82
C GLU A 793 18.03 -15.91 2.34
N ARG A 794 17.39 -16.80 3.08
CA ARG A 794 17.39 -16.78 4.54
C ARG A 794 18.80 -16.97 5.12
N ALA A 795 19.59 -17.87 4.53
CA ALA A 795 20.99 -18.08 4.96
C ALA A 795 21.83 -16.82 4.78
N HIS A 796 21.56 -16.02 3.74
CA HIS A 796 22.24 -14.74 3.47
C HIS A 796 21.58 -13.54 4.16
N ARG A 797 20.55 -13.74 4.99
CA ARG A 797 19.78 -12.67 5.66
C ARG A 797 19.18 -11.67 4.67
N LEU A 798 18.66 -12.18 3.56
CA LEU A 798 17.91 -11.43 2.55
C LEU A 798 16.41 -11.67 2.72
N PRO A 799 15.56 -10.80 2.18
CA PRO A 799 14.12 -11.08 2.08
C PRO A 799 13.89 -12.38 1.33
N THR A 800 12.94 -13.17 1.79
CA THR A 800 12.67 -14.50 1.22
C THR A 800 11.62 -14.44 0.12
N THR A 801 11.82 -15.20 -0.96
CA THR A 801 10.82 -15.48 -1.99
C THR A 801 9.51 -15.94 -1.33
N PRO A 802 8.35 -15.35 -1.66
CA PRO A 802 7.07 -15.71 -1.09
C PRO A 802 6.56 -17.07 -1.60
N ASP A 803 5.63 -17.66 -0.87
CA ASP A 803 4.95 -18.87 -1.29
C ASP A 803 4.12 -18.65 -2.57
N LEU A 804 4.01 -19.67 -3.41
CA LEU A 804 3.25 -19.63 -4.66
C LEU A 804 1.73 -19.59 -4.39
N ASP A 805 1.02 -18.80 -5.20
CA ASP A 805 -0.45 -18.78 -5.16
C ASP A 805 -1.04 -19.35 -6.45
N ALA A 806 -1.55 -20.57 -6.36
CA ALA A 806 -2.10 -21.29 -7.51
C ALA A 806 -3.54 -20.87 -7.89
N GLY A 807 -4.17 -19.94 -7.17
CA GLY A 807 -5.60 -19.61 -7.34
C GLY A 807 -6.00 -19.13 -8.75
N LEU A 808 -5.10 -18.53 -9.51
CA LEU A 808 -5.37 -18.06 -10.88
C LEU A 808 -4.83 -18.97 -11.98
N ALA A 809 -4.07 -20.02 -11.66
CA ALA A 809 -3.52 -20.94 -12.65
C ALA A 809 -4.60 -21.61 -13.53
N PRO A 810 -5.69 -22.19 -12.99
CA PRO A 810 -6.75 -22.80 -13.80
C PRO A 810 -7.45 -21.76 -14.72
N VAL A 811 -7.61 -20.54 -14.21
CA VAL A 811 -8.26 -19.43 -14.92
C VAL A 811 -7.48 -19.05 -16.17
N LEU A 812 -6.17 -18.82 -16.02
CA LEU A 812 -5.29 -18.45 -17.13
C LEU A 812 -5.10 -19.60 -18.11
N HIS A 813 -4.96 -20.84 -17.61
CA HIS A 813 -4.95 -22.04 -18.45
C HIS A 813 -6.17 -22.10 -19.35
N HIS A 814 -7.37 -21.97 -18.77
CA HIS A 814 -8.64 -22.03 -19.51
C HIS A 814 -8.76 -20.89 -20.55
N TRP A 815 -8.31 -19.68 -20.21
CA TRP A 815 -8.28 -18.56 -21.16
C TRP A 815 -7.37 -18.84 -22.35
N VAL A 816 -6.11 -19.24 -22.11
CA VAL A 816 -5.12 -19.49 -23.19
C VAL A 816 -5.59 -20.65 -24.07
N SER A 817 -6.27 -21.66 -23.52
CA SER A 817 -6.90 -22.77 -24.26
C SER A 817 -8.15 -22.38 -25.07
N GLY A 818 -8.53 -21.09 -25.12
CA GLY A 818 -9.64 -20.62 -25.93
C GLY A 818 -10.97 -20.42 -25.20
N GLY A 819 -11.01 -20.55 -23.87
CA GLY A 819 -12.21 -20.38 -23.05
C GLY A 819 -12.81 -18.98 -23.17
N ALA A 820 -14.15 -18.84 -23.07
CA ALA A 820 -14.82 -17.57 -23.07
C ALA A 820 -14.72 -16.88 -21.70
N LEU A 821 -14.72 -15.53 -21.66
CA LEU A 821 -14.66 -14.77 -20.41
C LEU A 821 -15.77 -15.16 -19.43
N SER A 822 -16.99 -15.35 -19.92
CA SER A 822 -18.14 -15.75 -19.11
C SER A 822 -17.94 -17.09 -18.41
N SER A 823 -17.38 -18.09 -19.11
CA SER A 823 -17.10 -19.41 -18.51
C SER A 823 -16.00 -19.34 -17.45
N ILE A 824 -15.01 -18.49 -17.65
CA ILE A 824 -13.90 -18.27 -16.73
C ILE A 824 -14.37 -17.61 -15.43
N LEU A 825 -15.18 -16.55 -15.53
CA LEU A 825 -15.73 -15.87 -14.36
C LEU A 825 -16.69 -16.77 -13.55
N VAL A 826 -17.46 -17.61 -14.23
CA VAL A 826 -18.33 -18.60 -13.55
C VAL A 826 -17.51 -19.69 -12.90
N ALA A 827 -16.48 -20.22 -13.58
CA ALA A 827 -15.62 -21.27 -13.03
C ALA A 827 -14.84 -20.75 -11.81
N SER A 828 -14.28 -19.54 -11.87
CA SER A 828 -13.57 -18.94 -10.72
C SER A 828 -14.48 -18.79 -9.50
N TRP A 829 -15.73 -18.37 -9.70
CA TRP A 829 -16.70 -18.25 -8.61
C TRP A 829 -17.07 -19.62 -8.00
N GLN A 830 -17.19 -20.67 -8.83
CA GLN A 830 -17.45 -22.04 -8.36
C GLN A 830 -16.27 -22.60 -7.53
N GLU A 831 -15.07 -22.20 -7.82
CA GLU A 831 -13.84 -22.55 -7.09
C GLU A 831 -13.57 -21.65 -5.87
N GLY A 832 -14.47 -20.69 -5.57
CA GLY A 832 -14.35 -19.79 -4.44
C GLY A 832 -13.41 -18.61 -4.66
N VAL A 833 -12.96 -18.36 -5.90
CA VAL A 833 -12.14 -17.21 -6.27
C VAL A 833 -13.05 -16.06 -6.69
N GLU A 834 -13.10 -14.99 -5.89
CA GLU A 834 -13.78 -13.75 -6.29
C GLU A 834 -12.94 -13.00 -7.33
N LEU A 835 -13.21 -13.25 -8.62
CA LEU A 835 -12.50 -12.64 -9.73
C LEU A 835 -13.42 -11.70 -10.52
N THR A 836 -13.05 -10.41 -10.59
CA THR A 836 -13.70 -9.47 -11.50
C THR A 836 -13.03 -9.53 -12.88
N ALA A 837 -13.75 -9.09 -13.93
CA ALA A 837 -13.18 -9.01 -15.27
C ALA A 837 -11.94 -8.11 -15.35
N GLY A 838 -11.92 -7.00 -14.61
CA GLY A 838 -10.75 -6.13 -14.55
C GLY A 838 -9.57 -6.73 -13.78
N ASP A 839 -9.82 -7.52 -12.71
CA ASP A 839 -8.76 -8.27 -12.02
C ASP A 839 -8.18 -9.35 -12.93
N PHE A 840 -9.05 -10.06 -13.66
CA PHE A 840 -8.61 -11.02 -14.68
C PHE A 840 -7.71 -10.36 -15.74
N VAL A 841 -8.15 -9.26 -16.37
CA VAL A 841 -7.34 -8.56 -17.38
C VAL A 841 -6.02 -8.07 -16.81
N ARG A 842 -6.02 -7.54 -15.58
CA ARG A 842 -4.78 -7.10 -14.91
C ARG A 842 -3.83 -8.26 -14.67
N SER A 843 -4.32 -9.39 -14.16
CA SER A 843 -3.50 -10.58 -13.91
C SER A 843 -2.98 -11.18 -15.21
N ALA A 844 -3.82 -11.25 -16.25
CA ALA A 844 -3.40 -11.70 -17.58
C ALA A 844 -2.29 -10.82 -18.16
N ARG A 845 -2.33 -9.50 -17.96
CA ARG A 845 -1.28 -8.58 -18.41
C ARG A 845 0.02 -8.75 -17.64
N LEU A 846 -0.02 -8.97 -16.33
CA LEU A 846 1.18 -9.30 -15.55
C LEU A 846 1.84 -10.58 -16.06
N VAL A 847 1.04 -11.60 -16.37
CA VAL A 847 1.54 -12.84 -16.97
C VAL A 847 2.12 -12.58 -18.36
N VAL A 848 1.48 -11.75 -19.19
CA VAL A 848 2.01 -11.33 -20.51
C VAL A 848 3.36 -10.63 -20.37
N ASP A 849 3.51 -9.73 -19.40
CA ASP A 849 4.75 -8.97 -19.18
C ASP A 849 5.92 -9.91 -18.83
N VAL A 850 5.70 -10.91 -17.96
CA VAL A 850 6.74 -11.90 -17.61
C VAL A 850 7.00 -12.88 -18.77
N LEU A 851 5.96 -13.36 -19.44
CA LEU A 851 6.13 -14.25 -20.61
C LEU A 851 6.85 -13.57 -21.76
N ALA A 852 6.65 -12.26 -21.95
CA ALA A 852 7.39 -11.49 -22.95
C ALA A 852 8.89 -11.43 -22.64
N GLN A 853 9.26 -11.25 -21.37
CA GLN A 853 10.65 -11.29 -20.91
C GLN A 853 11.25 -12.71 -21.08
N ILE A 854 10.52 -13.75 -20.66
CA ILE A 854 10.93 -15.15 -20.88
C ILE A 854 11.14 -15.43 -22.39
N GLY A 855 10.26 -14.89 -23.24
CA GLY A 855 10.38 -15.00 -24.70
C GLY A 855 11.61 -14.34 -25.31
N GLN A 856 12.31 -13.47 -24.56
CA GLN A 856 13.57 -12.83 -24.96
C GLN A 856 14.81 -13.57 -24.43
N VAL A 857 14.76 -14.05 -23.16
CA VAL A 857 15.94 -14.57 -22.46
C VAL A 857 16.02 -16.09 -22.42
N ALA A 858 14.90 -16.81 -22.58
CA ALA A 858 14.88 -18.27 -22.48
C ALA A 858 15.45 -18.97 -23.74
N GLU A 859 15.75 -20.26 -23.57
CA GLU A 859 16.14 -21.12 -24.69
C GLU A 859 15.07 -21.17 -25.82
N PRO A 860 15.45 -21.43 -27.07
CA PRO A 860 14.59 -21.21 -28.24
C PRO A 860 13.23 -21.92 -28.21
N GLU A 861 13.13 -23.09 -27.58
CA GLU A 861 11.89 -23.87 -27.48
C GLU A 861 10.92 -23.17 -26.51
N LEU A 862 11.37 -22.91 -25.29
CA LEU A 862 10.56 -22.23 -24.26
C LEU A 862 10.22 -20.79 -24.68
N ALA A 863 11.14 -20.09 -25.32
CA ALA A 863 10.92 -18.76 -25.88
C ALA A 863 9.79 -18.74 -26.93
N ARG A 864 9.69 -19.79 -27.77
CA ARG A 864 8.57 -19.95 -28.73
C ARG A 864 7.25 -20.21 -28.00
N THR A 865 7.26 -21.08 -26.99
CA THR A 865 6.08 -21.36 -26.16
C THR A 865 5.60 -20.09 -25.44
N ALA A 866 6.51 -19.30 -24.86
CA ALA A 866 6.19 -18.04 -24.20
C ALA A 866 5.57 -17.02 -25.16
N ARG A 867 6.16 -16.83 -26.36
CA ARG A 867 5.58 -15.96 -27.40
C ARG A 867 4.21 -16.42 -27.88
N SER A 868 4.00 -17.73 -28.01
CA SER A 868 2.70 -18.31 -28.36
C SER A 868 1.66 -18.07 -27.24
N ALA A 869 2.07 -18.21 -25.98
CA ALA A 869 1.22 -17.92 -24.82
C ALA A 869 0.81 -16.44 -24.78
N VAL A 870 1.76 -15.51 -25.03
CA VAL A 870 1.48 -14.07 -25.15
C VAL A 870 0.45 -13.81 -26.25
N GLY A 871 0.60 -14.42 -27.44
CA GLY A 871 -0.36 -14.30 -28.54
C GLY A 871 -1.76 -14.79 -28.17
N SER A 872 -1.85 -15.91 -27.45
CA SER A 872 -3.12 -16.50 -27.00
C SER A 872 -3.75 -15.72 -25.85
N LEU A 873 -2.95 -15.09 -24.97
CA LEU A 873 -3.44 -14.23 -23.89
C LEU A 873 -4.04 -12.92 -24.44
N ARG A 874 -3.39 -12.31 -25.45
CA ARG A 874 -3.77 -11.04 -26.06
C ARG A 874 -4.95 -11.22 -27.04
N ARG A 875 -6.12 -11.60 -26.51
CA ARG A 875 -7.37 -11.72 -27.26
C ARG A 875 -8.54 -11.14 -26.47
N GLY A 876 -9.66 -10.86 -27.16
CA GLY A 876 -10.89 -10.37 -26.54
C GLY A 876 -10.63 -9.16 -25.63
N VAL A 877 -11.06 -9.25 -24.39
CA VAL A 877 -10.95 -8.17 -23.39
C VAL A 877 -9.52 -7.90 -22.90
N VAL A 878 -8.56 -8.80 -23.15
CA VAL A 878 -7.14 -8.62 -22.81
C VAL A 878 -6.40 -7.86 -23.91
N LEU A 879 -6.94 -7.84 -25.13
CA LEU A 879 -6.39 -7.08 -26.24
C LEU A 879 -6.41 -5.58 -25.90
N ASP A 880 -5.30 -4.89 -26.08
CA ASP A 880 -5.28 -3.43 -25.92
C ASP A 880 -5.97 -2.78 -27.14
N HIS A 881 -7.22 -2.37 -26.94
CA HIS A 881 -7.91 -1.51 -27.89
C HIS A 881 -7.38 -0.07 -27.71
N MET A 882 -6.17 0.20 -28.16
CA MET A 882 -5.65 1.56 -28.25
C MET A 882 -5.81 2.06 -29.68
N VAL A 883 -6.66 3.05 -29.84
CA VAL A 883 -6.68 3.95 -30.99
C VAL A 883 -5.98 5.25 -30.63
#